data_ad3f247fc9a53ade1274fe159e1e3ccc
#
_entry.id   ad3f247fc9a53ade1274fe159e1e3ccc
#
_cell.length_a   1.000
_cell.length_b   1.000
_cell.length_c   1.000
_cell.angle_alpha   90.00
_cell.angle_beta   90.00
_cell.angle_gamma   90.00
#
_symmetry.space_group_name_H-M   'P 1'
#
loop_
_entity.id
_entity.type
_entity.pdbx_description
1 polymer ?
#
loop_
_entity_poly.entity_id
_entity_poly.type
_entity_poly.pdbx_seq_one_letter_code
_entity_poly.pdbx_strand_id
1 'polypeptide(L)'
;MKKLLCIMLALLIAAALTGCGDRGSETTDFEDTYVDALPENAADGLTLHAFNWTYREIETNLEAIRDAGFKNVLTMPVQQPKGGGSAWWAFYQPLSFSIGDSSALGTKEELVSLCAKAEEYGICILADIVVNHMATTDDEGKEPDGTPTVSPAVEAYEPRIYANRNEDTDGTGLTFHHNKNAAGSGSETQYYAYGNLPDLNTANPYVQERVLALLEECIDAGIDGFRFDAAKHVETEGDPDYPSDFWENTLEQAKLYYRQKTGRELYAYGEILNAPAGRSLELYTAHMRVTDDGYAAQMKNAFAKKDPTVIRNAALKTADAAQLIAWVESHDEYVTTNTHYSDVRVAKYWSVIAAKKGLGGLYLARPTEELTVGKIGSYAFESEYVAVSNRFHNRFYNAESYESTAGTCYINEKIGDGDQGALILNVGETDPEKTVQVPVPHLETGNYYDALTGTKVPVRDHIAYVQFEANGMAILTRTKEVHPRLSISERDRSFVGDLTVTLRVEDCDEAYYYLNGNDADRREIRDETRVSLQGQTVDGQVRLTVHMKTGRNECERTFTYTEVQLVPGGFNLINLNEKYLNGDYELYIWSWEPGRWSKDYEIRDGVVVVDTQGMDGFLIAVFEKGCEITDPTRWDPRVLKQSADFKGEDLAAGFADLSGF
;
A
#
# COMPACT_ATOMS: atom_id res chain seq x y z
N MET A 1 72.36 35.99 32.60
CA MET A 1 71.52 34.77 32.58
C MET A 1 70.05 35.06 33.02
N LYS A 2 69.77 35.86 34.02
CA LYS A 2 68.36 36.13 34.43
C LYS A 2 67.50 36.90 33.44
N LYS A 3 68.07 37.78 32.58
CA LYS A 3 67.31 38.47 31.49
C LYS A 3 67.00 37.60 30.26
N LEU A 4 67.85 36.61 30.01
CA LEU A 4 67.60 35.68 28.87
C LEU A 4 66.52 34.65 29.19
N LEU A 5 66.41 34.29 30.51
CA LEU A 5 65.40 33.35 30.98
C LEU A 5 63.98 33.96 30.98
N CYS A 6 63.89 35.29 31.26
CA CYS A 6 62.58 35.97 31.15
C CYS A 6 62.10 36.18 29.74
N ILE A 7 62.99 36.32 28.74
CA ILE A 7 62.62 36.47 27.33
C ILE A 7 62.19 35.12 26.77
N MET A 8 62.83 34.00 27.12
CA MET A 8 62.38 32.66 26.72
C MET A 8 61.04 32.27 27.36
N LEU A 9 60.78 32.66 28.62
CA LEU A 9 59.50 32.37 29.26
C LEU A 9 58.36 33.25 28.72
N ALA A 10 58.66 34.50 28.29
CA ALA A 10 57.68 35.38 27.65
C ALA A 10 57.36 34.93 26.22
N LEU A 11 58.35 34.37 25.49
CA LEU A 11 58.12 33.79 24.17
C LEU A 11 57.37 32.46 24.23
N LEU A 12 57.52 31.65 25.27
CA LEU A 12 56.76 30.44 25.50
C LEU A 12 55.31 30.73 25.91
N ILE A 13 55.07 31.82 26.67
CA ILE A 13 53.69 32.24 27.02
C ILE A 13 53.02 32.94 25.84
N ALA A 14 53.73 33.66 24.97
CA ALA A 14 53.16 34.23 23.75
C ALA A 14 52.86 33.17 22.70
N ALA A 15 53.61 32.07 22.62
CA ALA A 15 53.28 30.93 21.76
C ALA A 15 52.11 30.08 22.28
N ALA A 16 51.81 30.16 23.62
CA ALA A 16 50.63 29.48 24.20
C ALA A 16 49.36 30.32 24.13
N LEU A 17 49.43 31.63 23.82
CA LEU A 17 48.27 32.51 23.70
C LEU A 17 47.85 32.82 22.24
N THR A 18 48.63 32.38 21.24
CA THR A 18 48.24 32.48 19.84
C THR A 18 47.65 31.18 19.27
N GLY A 19 47.40 30.17 20.13
CA GLY A 19 46.86 28.88 19.80
C GLY A 19 45.38 28.66 20.14
N CYS A 20 44.65 29.70 20.58
CA CYS A 20 43.17 29.67 20.66
C CYS A 20 42.56 30.41 19.45
N GLY A 21 42.99 30.12 18.28
CA GLY A 21 42.15 30.22 17.09
C GLY A 21 41.17 29.07 17.18
N ASP A 22 39.92 29.39 17.00
CA ASP A 22 38.80 28.49 16.87
C ASP A 22 39.16 27.34 15.89
N ARG A 23 39.73 26.25 16.40
CA ARG A 23 39.80 24.99 15.67
C ARG A 23 38.40 24.41 15.80
N GLY A 24 37.47 24.94 15.00
CA GLY A 24 36.34 24.14 14.63
C GLY A 24 36.90 22.80 14.15
N SER A 25 36.67 21.74 14.86
CA SER A 25 37.08 20.40 14.42
C SER A 25 36.50 20.21 13.02
N GLU A 26 37.38 20.17 12.03
CA GLU A 26 36.95 19.81 10.67
C GLU A 26 36.30 18.43 10.78
N THR A 27 34.99 18.36 10.50
CA THR A 27 34.29 17.10 10.43
C THR A 27 34.72 16.40 9.15
N THR A 28 35.04 15.11 9.24
CA THR A 28 35.43 14.26 8.10
C THR A 28 34.24 13.48 7.61
N ASP A 29 34.25 13.15 6.33
CA ASP A 29 33.28 12.24 5.74
C ASP A 29 33.60 10.80 6.18
N PHE A 30 32.57 9.97 6.33
CA PHE A 30 32.72 8.55 6.62
C PHE A 30 32.99 7.78 5.32
N GLU A 31 33.58 6.61 5.44
CA GLU A 31 33.73 5.69 4.31
C GLU A 31 32.34 5.16 3.88
N ASP A 32 32.08 5.19 2.58
CA ASP A 32 30.84 4.69 2.02
C ASP A 32 30.92 3.19 1.77
N THR A 33 30.36 2.41 2.69
CA THR A 33 30.28 0.95 2.61
C THR A 33 28.85 0.41 2.51
N TYR A 34 27.86 1.29 2.55
CA TYR A 34 26.45 0.88 2.52
C TYR A 34 26.02 0.40 1.12
N VAL A 35 25.26 -0.69 1.11
CA VAL A 35 24.56 -1.21 -0.08
C VAL A 35 23.09 -1.25 0.25
N ASP A 36 22.27 -0.57 -0.55
CA ASP A 36 20.82 -0.59 -0.38
C ASP A 36 20.27 -1.97 -0.69
N ALA A 37 19.54 -2.54 0.26
CA ALA A 37 18.94 -3.87 0.15
C ALA A 37 17.68 -3.97 1.00
N LEU A 38 16.70 -4.73 0.52
CA LEU A 38 15.55 -5.12 1.33
C LEU A 38 15.98 -6.10 2.43
N PRO A 39 15.32 -6.10 3.62
CA PRO A 39 15.53 -7.12 4.63
C PRO A 39 15.33 -8.54 4.06
N GLU A 40 16.01 -9.52 4.62
CA GLU A 40 15.89 -10.91 4.17
C GLU A 40 14.50 -11.47 4.47
N ASN A 41 14.02 -11.27 5.71
CA ASN A 41 12.74 -11.83 6.17
C ASN A 41 11.59 -10.83 5.98
N ALA A 42 10.40 -11.34 5.68
CA ALA A 42 9.16 -10.54 5.62
C ALA A 42 8.87 -9.81 6.94
N ALA A 43 9.16 -10.45 8.08
CA ALA A 43 8.93 -9.90 9.41
C ALA A 43 9.77 -8.65 9.73
N ASP A 44 10.91 -8.49 9.06
CA ASP A 44 11.85 -7.38 9.27
C ASP A 44 11.59 -6.20 8.32
N GLY A 45 10.64 -6.33 7.39
CA GLY A 45 10.34 -5.33 6.38
C GLY A 45 9.02 -4.61 6.56
N LEU A 46 8.88 -3.50 5.83
CA LEU A 46 7.66 -2.71 5.76
C LEU A 46 6.74 -3.23 4.66
N THR A 47 5.44 -3.07 4.85
CA THR A 47 4.40 -3.62 3.97
C THR A 47 3.67 -2.51 3.22
N LEU A 48 3.54 -2.63 1.90
CA LEU A 48 2.62 -1.86 1.08
C LEU A 48 1.28 -2.61 1.00
N HIS A 49 0.19 -2.00 1.40
CA HIS A 49 -1.16 -2.52 1.16
C HIS A 49 -1.63 -2.06 -0.23
N ALA A 50 -1.59 -2.96 -1.19
CA ALA A 50 -2.04 -2.74 -2.57
C ALA A 50 -3.58 -2.82 -2.66
N PHE A 51 -4.26 -1.94 -1.94
CA PHE A 51 -5.72 -1.94 -1.81
C PHE A 51 -6.40 -1.63 -3.15
N ASN A 52 -7.27 -2.51 -3.60
CA ASN A 52 -7.98 -2.50 -4.89
C ASN A 52 -7.09 -2.72 -6.13
N TRP A 53 -5.82 -3.07 -6.00
CA TRP A 53 -4.96 -3.36 -7.14
C TRP A 53 -5.20 -4.79 -7.66
N THR A 54 -5.16 -4.96 -8.97
CA THR A 54 -5.10 -6.30 -9.59
C THR A 54 -3.72 -6.93 -9.38
N TYR A 55 -3.63 -8.25 -9.53
CA TYR A 55 -2.35 -8.95 -9.49
C TYR A 55 -1.38 -8.43 -10.55
N ARG A 56 -1.88 -8.10 -11.73
CA ARG A 56 -1.10 -7.52 -12.83
C ARG A 56 -0.58 -6.11 -12.50
N GLU A 57 -1.39 -5.28 -11.85
CA GLU A 57 -0.96 -3.94 -11.43
C GLU A 57 0.15 -4.03 -10.38
N ILE A 58 0.06 -4.97 -9.43
CA ILE A 58 1.13 -5.22 -8.47
C ILE A 58 2.39 -5.68 -9.21
N GLU A 59 2.28 -6.68 -10.10
CA GLU A 59 3.40 -7.23 -10.87
C GLU A 59 4.12 -6.15 -11.69
N THR A 60 3.38 -5.28 -12.37
CA THR A 60 3.93 -4.18 -13.17
C THR A 60 4.68 -3.14 -12.33
N ASN A 61 4.30 -2.97 -11.06
CA ASN A 61 4.89 -1.98 -10.17
C ASN A 61 5.95 -2.54 -9.21
N LEU A 62 6.32 -3.82 -9.30
CA LEU A 62 7.27 -4.46 -8.36
C LEU A 62 8.60 -3.73 -8.26
N GLU A 63 9.15 -3.25 -9.37
CA GLU A 63 10.39 -2.49 -9.35
C GLU A 63 10.23 -1.17 -8.58
N ALA A 64 9.14 -0.42 -8.82
CA ALA A 64 8.86 0.80 -8.09
C ALA A 64 8.64 0.56 -6.58
N ILE A 65 7.99 -0.54 -6.24
CA ILE A 65 7.76 -0.96 -4.85
C ILE A 65 9.07 -1.31 -4.15
N ARG A 66 9.97 -2.06 -4.83
CA ARG A 66 11.31 -2.37 -4.34
C ARG A 66 12.12 -1.09 -4.10
N ASP A 67 12.14 -0.18 -5.08
CA ASP A 67 12.92 1.06 -5.00
C ASP A 67 12.35 2.04 -3.96
N ALA A 68 11.04 1.98 -3.71
CA ALA A 68 10.44 2.65 -2.56
C ALA A 68 10.77 1.95 -1.22
N GLY A 69 11.48 0.83 -1.23
CA GLY A 69 11.98 0.15 -0.03
C GLY A 69 10.95 -0.72 0.69
N PHE A 70 9.85 -1.12 0.06
CA PHE A 70 8.89 -2.05 0.64
C PHE A 70 9.34 -3.51 0.44
N LYS A 71 9.43 -4.25 1.54
CA LYS A 71 9.73 -5.68 1.53
C LYS A 71 8.50 -6.52 1.20
N ASN A 72 7.34 -6.10 1.66
CA ASN A 72 6.11 -6.87 1.55
C ASN A 72 5.05 -6.10 0.77
N VAL A 73 4.22 -6.83 0.02
CA VAL A 73 2.99 -6.33 -0.58
C VAL A 73 1.82 -7.16 -0.08
N LEU A 74 0.84 -6.50 0.55
CA LEU A 74 -0.42 -7.10 0.93
C LEU A 74 -1.43 -6.94 -0.20
N THR A 75 -1.99 -8.05 -0.68
CA THR A 75 -3.10 -8.06 -1.64
C THR A 75 -4.44 -7.87 -0.94
N MET A 76 -5.51 -7.66 -1.72
CA MET A 76 -6.89 -7.88 -1.27
C MET A 76 -7.13 -9.37 -0.96
N PRO A 77 -8.25 -9.74 -0.29
CA PRO A 77 -8.57 -11.15 -0.05
C PRO A 77 -8.56 -11.98 -1.34
N VAL A 78 -7.82 -13.10 -1.30
CA VAL A 78 -7.58 -13.95 -2.48
C VAL A 78 -8.65 -15.00 -2.72
N GLN A 79 -9.57 -15.17 -1.77
CA GLN A 79 -10.68 -16.12 -1.84
C GLN A 79 -11.69 -15.71 -2.93
N GLN A 80 -12.50 -16.68 -3.41
CA GLN A 80 -13.57 -16.34 -4.35
C GLN A 80 -14.54 -15.34 -3.71
N PRO A 81 -14.63 -14.10 -4.22
CA PRO A 81 -15.45 -13.06 -3.61
C PRO A 81 -16.91 -13.16 -4.04
N LYS A 82 -17.80 -12.60 -3.25
CA LYS A 82 -19.20 -12.37 -3.62
C LYS A 82 -19.28 -11.53 -4.89
N GLY A 83 -20.16 -11.91 -5.84
CA GLY A 83 -20.38 -11.16 -7.08
C GLY A 83 -19.13 -10.93 -7.94
N GLY A 84 -18.12 -11.82 -7.85
CA GLY A 84 -16.86 -11.68 -8.60
C GLY A 84 -15.95 -10.55 -8.12
N GLY A 85 -16.30 -9.84 -7.02
CA GLY A 85 -15.48 -8.74 -6.48
C GLY A 85 -15.66 -7.41 -7.21
N SER A 86 -16.84 -7.12 -7.71
CA SER A 86 -17.17 -5.85 -8.40
C SER A 86 -17.03 -4.61 -7.50
N ALA A 87 -17.06 -4.78 -6.18
CA ALA A 87 -16.83 -3.74 -5.20
C ALA A 87 -15.82 -4.22 -4.14
N TRP A 88 -15.05 -3.31 -3.57
CA TRP A 88 -14.00 -3.63 -2.60
C TRP A 88 -14.49 -4.46 -1.41
N TRP A 89 -15.67 -4.15 -0.86
CA TRP A 89 -16.25 -4.86 0.29
C TRP A 89 -16.68 -6.30 -0.04
N ALA A 90 -16.92 -6.62 -1.32
CA ALA A 90 -17.30 -7.95 -1.76
C ALA A 90 -16.18 -8.99 -1.56
N PHE A 91 -14.91 -8.55 -1.55
CA PHE A 91 -13.77 -9.41 -1.24
C PHE A 91 -13.77 -9.87 0.22
N TYR A 92 -14.34 -9.06 1.11
CA TYR A 92 -14.53 -9.42 2.52
C TYR A 92 -15.82 -10.22 2.76
N GLN A 93 -16.44 -10.74 1.70
CA GLN A 93 -17.55 -11.70 1.73
C GLN A 93 -17.20 -12.94 0.89
N PRO A 94 -16.30 -13.80 1.39
CA PRO A 94 -15.84 -14.96 0.62
C PRO A 94 -16.95 -15.99 0.42
N LEU A 95 -16.87 -16.68 -0.73
CA LEU A 95 -17.72 -17.82 -1.10
C LEU A 95 -16.99 -19.16 -0.92
N SER A 96 -15.65 -19.13 -0.77
CA SER A 96 -14.82 -20.35 -0.73
C SER A 96 -13.68 -20.26 0.27
N PHE A 97 -13.14 -21.42 0.63
CA PHE A 97 -11.83 -21.61 1.23
C PHE A 97 -10.86 -22.20 0.19
N SER A 98 -10.71 -21.48 -0.90
CA SER A 98 -9.72 -21.67 -1.95
C SER A 98 -9.43 -20.33 -2.63
N ILE A 99 -8.30 -20.22 -3.32
CA ILE A 99 -8.01 -19.07 -4.19
C ILE A 99 -9.08 -18.99 -5.25
N GLY A 100 -9.66 -17.82 -5.49
CA GLY A 100 -10.66 -17.62 -6.52
C GLY A 100 -10.09 -17.91 -7.92
N ASP A 101 -10.78 -18.70 -8.72
CA ASP A 101 -10.37 -19.01 -10.09
C ASP A 101 -10.37 -17.77 -10.99
N SER A 102 -11.29 -16.85 -10.71
CA SER A 102 -11.39 -15.55 -11.39
C SER A 102 -12.12 -14.53 -10.52
N SER A 103 -11.54 -13.37 -10.37
CA SER A 103 -12.12 -12.23 -9.67
C SER A 103 -11.73 -10.93 -10.36
N ALA A 104 -12.24 -9.80 -9.90
CA ALA A 104 -11.83 -8.50 -10.39
C ALA A 104 -10.34 -8.16 -10.08
N LEU A 105 -9.66 -8.96 -9.25
CA LEU A 105 -8.21 -8.84 -9.03
C LEU A 105 -7.38 -9.58 -10.09
N GLY A 106 -7.97 -10.57 -10.77
CA GLY A 106 -7.29 -11.44 -11.73
C GLY A 106 -7.57 -12.92 -11.49
N THR A 107 -6.82 -13.77 -12.17
CA THR A 107 -6.90 -15.23 -12.05
C THR A 107 -5.86 -15.78 -11.08
N LYS A 108 -6.04 -17.05 -10.70
CA LYS A 108 -5.04 -17.76 -9.87
C LYS A 108 -3.66 -17.84 -10.55
N GLU A 109 -3.64 -18.02 -11.88
CA GLU A 109 -2.39 -18.05 -12.65
C GLU A 109 -1.67 -16.70 -12.62
N GLU A 110 -2.41 -15.59 -12.65
CA GLU A 110 -1.85 -14.25 -12.51
C GLU A 110 -1.28 -14.01 -11.10
N LEU A 111 -1.91 -14.55 -10.05
CA LEU A 111 -1.35 -14.53 -8.69
C LEU A 111 -0.05 -15.33 -8.60
N VAL A 112 0.00 -16.52 -9.19
CA VAL A 112 1.22 -17.35 -9.25
C VAL A 112 2.34 -16.63 -10.00
N SER A 113 2.03 -15.97 -11.13
CA SER A 113 2.97 -15.14 -11.88
C SER A 113 3.51 -14.00 -11.05
N LEU A 114 2.63 -13.27 -10.37
CA LEU A 114 3.00 -12.19 -9.46
C LEU A 114 3.97 -12.66 -8.38
N CYS A 115 3.65 -13.77 -7.69
CA CYS A 115 4.51 -14.30 -6.61
C CYS A 115 5.90 -14.67 -7.14
N ALA A 116 5.97 -15.38 -8.27
CA ALA A 116 7.24 -15.75 -8.90
C ALA A 116 8.06 -14.51 -9.30
N LYS A 117 7.39 -13.49 -9.84
CA LYS A 117 8.06 -12.25 -10.24
C LYS A 117 8.51 -11.42 -9.04
N ALA A 118 7.72 -11.37 -7.98
CA ALA A 118 8.05 -10.67 -6.73
C ALA A 118 9.33 -11.24 -6.08
N GLU A 119 9.52 -12.56 -6.13
CA GLU A 119 10.73 -13.21 -5.61
C GLU A 119 11.99 -12.73 -6.33
N GLU A 120 11.93 -12.47 -7.66
CA GLU A 120 13.07 -11.90 -8.43
C GLU A 120 13.49 -10.52 -7.91
N TYR A 121 12.55 -9.73 -7.38
CA TYR A 121 12.79 -8.43 -6.78
C TYR A 121 13.08 -8.48 -5.27
N GLY A 122 13.07 -9.67 -4.66
CA GLY A 122 13.23 -9.84 -3.22
C GLY A 122 12.02 -9.37 -2.41
N ILE A 123 10.86 -9.24 -3.03
CA ILE A 123 9.59 -8.82 -2.42
C ILE A 123 8.81 -10.07 -2.01
N CYS A 124 8.17 -10.00 -0.84
CA CYS A 124 7.25 -11.02 -0.34
C CYS A 124 5.81 -10.61 -0.61
N ILE A 125 4.99 -11.53 -1.10
CA ILE A 125 3.55 -11.31 -1.29
C ILE A 125 2.79 -11.87 -0.09
N LEU A 126 1.98 -11.01 0.52
CA LEU A 126 1.10 -11.38 1.64
C LEU A 126 -0.35 -11.42 1.13
N ALA A 127 -1.08 -12.45 1.47
CA ALA A 127 -2.51 -12.55 1.16
C ALA A 127 -3.36 -12.08 2.34
N ASP A 128 -4.39 -11.27 2.05
CA ASP A 128 -5.48 -11.03 3.00
C ASP A 128 -6.40 -12.25 3.02
N ILE A 129 -6.81 -12.72 4.19
CA ILE A 129 -7.55 -13.97 4.40
C ILE A 129 -8.72 -13.71 5.34
N VAL A 130 -9.93 -14.03 4.88
CA VAL A 130 -11.17 -13.92 5.67
C VAL A 130 -11.55 -15.30 6.17
N VAL A 131 -11.52 -15.50 7.49
CA VAL A 131 -11.79 -16.80 8.14
C VAL A 131 -12.87 -16.75 9.21
N ASN A 132 -13.29 -15.55 9.60
CA ASN A 132 -14.31 -15.37 10.63
C ASN A 132 -15.73 -15.58 10.12
N HIS A 133 -16.00 -15.26 8.87
CA HIS A 133 -17.34 -15.23 8.29
C HIS A 133 -17.33 -15.55 6.79
N MET A 134 -18.52 -15.76 6.23
CA MET A 134 -18.72 -15.92 4.79
C MET A 134 -19.75 -14.91 4.25
N ALA A 135 -20.01 -14.97 2.96
CA ALA A 135 -20.95 -14.08 2.29
C ALA A 135 -22.38 -14.25 2.80
N THR A 136 -23.07 -13.13 3.01
CA THR A 136 -24.53 -13.09 3.23
C THR A 136 -25.30 -12.94 1.93
N THR A 137 -26.63 -13.08 1.97
CA THR A 137 -27.52 -12.84 0.83
C THR A 137 -27.55 -11.35 0.43
N ASP A 138 -27.97 -11.05 -0.80
CA ASP A 138 -28.00 -9.67 -1.31
C ASP A 138 -29.06 -8.80 -0.61
N ASP A 139 -30.15 -9.41 -0.16
CA ASP A 139 -31.21 -8.75 0.62
C ASP A 139 -30.93 -8.71 2.11
N GLU A 140 -29.72 -9.11 2.54
CA GLU A 140 -29.32 -9.22 3.95
C GLU A 140 -30.33 -10.02 4.79
N GLY A 141 -30.81 -11.14 4.21
CA GLY A 141 -31.80 -12.01 4.81
C GLY A 141 -31.42 -12.51 6.19
N LYS A 142 -32.44 -12.88 6.97
CA LYS A 142 -32.26 -13.44 8.32
C LYS A 142 -32.86 -14.81 8.43
N GLU A 143 -32.18 -15.70 9.14
CA GLU A 143 -32.71 -16.98 9.58
C GLU A 143 -33.84 -16.79 10.64
N PRO A 144 -34.67 -17.81 10.91
CA PRO A 144 -35.75 -17.72 11.92
C PRO A 144 -35.28 -17.31 13.31
N ASP A 145 -34.04 -17.60 13.67
CA ASP A 145 -33.42 -17.21 14.95
C ASP A 145 -32.86 -15.78 14.93
N GLY A 146 -32.90 -15.09 13.78
CA GLY A 146 -32.45 -13.72 13.57
C GLY A 146 -30.97 -13.56 13.20
N THR A 147 -30.23 -14.67 12.98
CA THR A 147 -28.88 -14.63 12.45
C THR A 147 -28.85 -14.31 10.94
N PRO A 148 -27.75 -13.78 10.38
CA PRO A 148 -27.62 -13.55 8.95
C PRO A 148 -27.73 -14.85 8.15
N THR A 149 -28.43 -14.80 7.02
CA THR A 149 -28.54 -15.94 6.11
C THR A 149 -27.26 -16.08 5.29
N VAL A 150 -26.68 -17.27 5.27
CA VAL A 150 -25.52 -17.62 4.42
C VAL A 150 -25.94 -17.55 2.95
N SER A 151 -25.14 -16.88 2.12
CA SER A 151 -25.42 -16.79 0.68
C SER A 151 -25.52 -18.18 0.05
N PRO A 152 -26.57 -18.47 -0.75
CA PRO A 152 -26.68 -19.74 -1.49
C PRO A 152 -25.51 -19.98 -2.45
N ALA A 153 -24.81 -18.92 -2.88
CA ALA A 153 -23.64 -19.06 -3.76
C ALA A 153 -22.47 -19.82 -3.07
N VAL A 154 -22.44 -19.88 -1.73
CA VAL A 154 -21.44 -20.66 -0.98
C VAL A 154 -21.59 -22.16 -1.28
N GLU A 155 -22.80 -22.66 -1.57
CA GLU A 155 -23.03 -24.09 -1.85
C GLU A 155 -22.21 -24.59 -3.05
N ALA A 156 -21.98 -23.74 -4.05
CA ALA A 156 -21.25 -24.12 -5.25
C ALA A 156 -19.75 -24.38 -4.98
N TYR A 157 -19.17 -23.74 -3.97
CA TYR A 157 -17.75 -23.81 -3.62
C TYR A 157 -17.50 -24.65 -2.36
N GLU A 158 -18.36 -24.50 -1.36
CA GLU A 158 -18.26 -25.17 -0.05
C GLU A 158 -19.58 -25.91 0.30
N PRO A 159 -19.94 -26.96 -0.46
CA PRO A 159 -21.25 -27.62 -0.32
C PRO A 159 -21.46 -28.22 1.07
N ARG A 160 -20.42 -28.75 1.71
CA ARG A 160 -20.50 -29.34 3.03
C ARG A 160 -20.65 -28.28 4.13
N ILE A 161 -19.93 -27.15 4.02
CA ILE A 161 -20.11 -25.98 4.93
C ILE A 161 -21.53 -25.46 4.81
N TYR A 162 -22.03 -25.29 3.59
CA TYR A 162 -23.38 -24.81 3.34
C TYR A 162 -24.46 -25.80 3.82
N ALA A 163 -24.26 -27.11 3.64
CA ALA A 163 -25.21 -28.13 4.09
C ALA A 163 -25.35 -28.15 5.63
N ASN A 164 -24.24 -27.96 6.36
CA ASN A 164 -24.22 -27.98 7.83
C ASN A 164 -24.41 -26.57 8.47
N ARG A 165 -24.89 -25.57 7.70
CA ARG A 165 -25.03 -24.19 8.20
C ARG A 165 -26.10 -24.03 9.28
N ASN A 166 -27.25 -24.74 9.14
CA ASN A 166 -28.41 -24.60 10.01
C ASN A 166 -28.78 -25.91 10.76
N GLU A 167 -28.29 -27.04 10.27
CA GLU A 167 -28.55 -28.37 10.81
C GLU A 167 -27.31 -29.25 10.60
N ASP A 168 -26.92 -30.01 11.62
CA ASP A 168 -25.85 -30.98 11.48
C ASP A 168 -26.31 -32.18 10.67
N THR A 169 -25.99 -32.19 9.36
CA THR A 169 -26.46 -33.21 8.41
C THR A 169 -25.57 -34.45 8.35
N ASP A 170 -24.33 -34.39 8.87
CA ASP A 170 -23.33 -35.46 8.74
C ASP A 170 -22.64 -35.86 10.04
N GLY A 171 -23.02 -35.26 11.17
CA GLY A 171 -22.47 -35.56 12.50
C GLY A 171 -21.16 -34.85 12.83
N THR A 172 -20.78 -33.80 12.04
CA THR A 172 -19.56 -33.02 12.29
C THR A 172 -19.80 -31.71 13.02
N GLY A 173 -21.07 -31.41 13.31
CA GLY A 173 -21.50 -30.18 13.96
C GLY A 173 -21.84 -29.05 13.00
N LEU A 174 -22.47 -28.00 13.53
CA LEU A 174 -22.77 -26.82 12.76
C LEU A 174 -21.49 -26.08 12.34
N THR A 175 -21.50 -25.55 11.10
CA THR A 175 -20.40 -24.80 10.53
C THR A 175 -20.52 -23.29 10.77
N PHE A 176 -21.65 -22.82 11.26
CA PHE A 176 -21.90 -21.42 11.63
C PHE A 176 -22.48 -21.35 13.05
N HIS A 177 -22.22 -20.25 13.72
CA HIS A 177 -22.87 -19.92 14.98
C HIS A 177 -24.27 -19.35 14.74
N HIS A 178 -25.21 -19.73 15.62
CA HIS A 178 -26.58 -19.23 15.60
C HIS A 178 -26.85 -18.23 16.73
N ASN A 179 -25.87 -17.35 16.94
CA ASN A 179 -25.97 -16.28 17.93
C ASN A 179 -26.39 -14.97 17.24
N LYS A 180 -27.24 -14.20 17.91
CA LYS A 180 -27.68 -12.90 17.36
C LYS A 180 -26.53 -11.93 17.26
N ASN A 181 -26.71 -10.88 16.45
CA ASN A 181 -25.73 -9.81 16.32
C ASN A 181 -25.28 -9.29 17.69
N ALA A 182 -23.98 -9.23 17.88
CA ALA A 182 -23.40 -8.64 19.07
C ALA A 182 -23.74 -7.14 19.14
N ALA A 183 -24.50 -6.76 20.15
CA ALA A 183 -24.63 -5.37 20.51
C ALA A 183 -23.42 -4.93 21.36
N GLY A 184 -22.22 -5.16 20.84
CA GLY A 184 -21.10 -4.32 21.13
C GLY A 184 -20.18 -4.54 22.30
N SER A 185 -20.18 -5.59 23.16
CA SER A 185 -19.05 -5.72 24.10
C SER A 185 -18.85 -7.12 24.69
N GLY A 186 -17.58 -7.46 24.91
CA GLY A 186 -17.16 -8.67 25.60
C GLY A 186 -17.00 -9.89 24.71
N SER A 187 -16.99 -11.08 25.31
CA SER A 187 -16.83 -12.37 24.64
C SER A 187 -17.89 -12.68 23.57
N GLU A 188 -19.01 -11.96 23.60
CA GLU A 188 -20.07 -12.06 22.60
C GLU A 188 -19.61 -11.68 21.17
N THR A 189 -18.54 -10.88 21.03
CA THR A 189 -18.04 -10.47 19.71
C THR A 189 -17.35 -11.59 18.94
N GLN A 190 -17.03 -12.72 19.54
CA GLN A 190 -16.32 -13.82 18.93
C GLN A 190 -17.23 -14.87 18.28
N TYR A 191 -18.44 -15.05 18.77
CA TYR A 191 -19.40 -16.02 18.24
C TYR A 191 -20.76 -15.44 17.93
N TYR A 192 -20.79 -14.10 17.77
CA TYR A 192 -21.94 -13.37 17.25
C TYR A 192 -21.62 -12.81 15.88
N ALA A 193 -22.59 -12.82 15.01
CA ALA A 193 -22.43 -12.29 13.67
C ALA A 193 -21.87 -10.86 13.67
N TYR A 194 -20.79 -10.63 12.95
CA TYR A 194 -20.19 -9.32 12.76
C TYR A 194 -21.01 -8.52 11.74
N GLY A 195 -21.72 -7.50 12.18
CA GLY A 195 -22.66 -6.78 11.33
C GLY A 195 -23.77 -7.70 10.81
N ASN A 196 -23.89 -7.80 9.48
CA ASN A 196 -24.83 -8.70 8.81
C ASN A 196 -24.15 -9.92 8.16
N LEU A 197 -22.97 -10.31 8.63
CA LEU A 197 -22.20 -11.42 8.06
C LEU A 197 -22.40 -12.69 8.90
N PRO A 198 -22.66 -13.84 8.28
CA PRO A 198 -22.84 -15.10 8.99
C PRO A 198 -21.49 -15.57 9.59
N ASP A 199 -21.49 -15.79 10.89
CA ASP A 199 -20.32 -16.08 11.69
C ASP A 199 -19.99 -17.57 11.66
N LEU A 200 -18.74 -17.92 11.27
CA LEU A 200 -18.28 -19.30 11.19
C LEU A 200 -18.01 -19.86 12.58
N ASN A 201 -18.35 -21.12 12.79
CA ASN A 201 -17.92 -21.89 13.93
C ASN A 201 -16.47 -22.35 13.69
N THR A 202 -15.50 -21.54 14.09
CA THR A 202 -14.08 -21.83 13.89
C THR A 202 -13.55 -22.94 14.82
N ALA A 203 -14.36 -23.40 15.81
CA ALA A 203 -14.09 -24.61 16.55
C ALA A 203 -14.47 -25.90 15.78
N ASN A 204 -15.21 -25.79 14.66
CA ASN A 204 -15.58 -26.95 13.86
C ASN A 204 -14.35 -27.51 13.11
N PRO A 205 -13.98 -28.80 13.29
CA PRO A 205 -12.78 -29.37 12.68
C PRO A 205 -12.80 -29.33 11.15
N TYR A 206 -13.96 -29.42 10.51
CA TYR A 206 -14.04 -29.35 9.07
C TYR A 206 -13.82 -27.91 8.54
N VAL A 207 -14.27 -26.89 9.27
CA VAL A 207 -13.94 -25.49 8.96
C VAL A 207 -12.42 -25.28 9.06
N GLN A 208 -11.78 -25.80 10.13
CA GLN A 208 -10.32 -25.73 10.31
C GLN A 208 -9.59 -26.43 9.16
N GLU A 209 -10.04 -27.64 8.75
CA GLU A 209 -9.48 -28.39 7.62
C GLU A 209 -9.54 -27.57 6.31
N ARG A 210 -10.67 -26.90 6.04
CA ARG A 210 -10.83 -26.08 4.83
C ARG A 210 -9.96 -24.83 4.86
N VAL A 211 -9.85 -24.17 6.01
CA VAL A 211 -8.97 -23.03 6.19
C VAL A 211 -7.50 -23.44 6.00
N LEU A 212 -7.05 -24.53 6.62
CA LEU A 212 -5.68 -25.02 6.42
C LEU A 212 -5.41 -25.30 4.94
N ALA A 213 -6.33 -25.95 4.24
CA ALA A 213 -6.20 -26.22 2.81
C ALA A 213 -6.05 -24.94 1.97
N LEU A 214 -6.77 -23.87 2.29
CA LEU A 214 -6.60 -22.56 1.65
C LEU A 214 -5.20 -22.00 1.92
N LEU A 215 -4.72 -22.03 3.18
CA LEU A 215 -3.41 -21.49 3.51
C LEU A 215 -2.29 -22.27 2.79
N GLU A 216 -2.39 -23.60 2.71
CA GLU A 216 -1.44 -24.44 1.96
C GLU A 216 -1.51 -24.17 0.46
N GLU A 217 -2.71 -23.97 -0.11
CA GLU A 217 -2.89 -23.58 -1.51
C GLU A 217 -2.24 -22.22 -1.82
N CYS A 218 -2.38 -21.24 -0.92
CA CYS A 218 -1.72 -19.94 -1.03
C CYS A 218 -0.19 -20.07 -1.00
N ILE A 219 0.35 -20.88 -0.09
CA ILE A 219 1.78 -21.20 -0.01
C ILE A 219 2.26 -21.87 -1.31
N ASP A 220 1.46 -22.77 -1.87
CA ASP A 220 1.75 -23.42 -3.15
C ASP A 220 1.76 -22.45 -4.33
N ALA A 221 0.95 -21.42 -4.27
CA ALA A 221 0.93 -20.33 -5.25
C ALA A 221 2.11 -19.34 -5.09
N GLY A 222 2.89 -19.44 -3.99
CA GLY A 222 4.06 -18.60 -3.73
C GLY A 222 3.82 -17.46 -2.74
N ILE A 223 2.71 -17.45 -2.02
CA ILE A 223 2.44 -16.49 -0.93
C ILE A 223 3.41 -16.72 0.23
N ASP A 224 3.99 -15.62 0.75
CA ASP A 224 5.00 -15.61 1.83
C ASP A 224 4.42 -15.29 3.21
N GLY A 225 3.15 -14.96 3.29
CA GLY A 225 2.51 -14.63 4.56
C GLY A 225 1.05 -14.24 4.45
N PHE A 226 0.44 -13.98 5.60
CA PHE A 226 -1.00 -13.74 5.71
C PHE A 226 -1.34 -12.55 6.60
N ARG A 227 -2.37 -11.79 6.19
CA ARG A 227 -3.17 -10.96 7.08
C ARG A 227 -4.49 -11.65 7.33
N PHE A 228 -4.88 -11.85 8.58
CA PHE A 228 -6.19 -12.39 8.93
C PHE A 228 -7.16 -11.23 9.24
N ASP A 229 -8.17 -11.11 8.38
CA ASP A 229 -9.28 -10.17 8.58
C ASP A 229 -10.08 -10.53 9.82
N ALA A 230 -10.55 -9.52 10.55
CA ALA A 230 -11.41 -9.66 11.72
C ALA A 230 -10.90 -10.72 12.74
N ALA A 231 -9.58 -10.93 12.87
CA ALA A 231 -8.98 -11.99 13.67
C ALA A 231 -9.45 -12.00 15.13
N LYS A 232 -9.79 -10.83 15.69
CA LYS A 232 -10.31 -10.76 17.08
C LYS A 232 -11.66 -11.45 17.27
N HIS A 233 -12.39 -11.72 16.19
CA HIS A 233 -13.69 -12.41 16.22
C HIS A 233 -13.57 -13.93 16.12
N VAL A 234 -12.38 -14.44 15.76
CA VAL A 234 -12.07 -15.87 15.74
C VAL A 234 -11.87 -16.38 17.17
N GLU A 235 -12.47 -17.53 17.51
CA GLU A 235 -12.36 -18.16 18.83
C GLU A 235 -10.93 -18.64 19.11
N THR A 236 -10.62 -18.70 20.40
CA THR A 236 -9.32 -19.19 20.93
C THR A 236 -9.55 -20.23 22.00
N GLU A 237 -8.49 -20.91 22.44
CA GLU A 237 -8.56 -21.86 23.56
C GLU A 237 -9.02 -21.20 24.87
N GLY A 238 -8.92 -19.87 24.97
CA GLY A 238 -9.36 -19.11 26.13
C GLY A 238 -10.85 -18.79 26.18
N ASP A 239 -11.63 -19.18 25.16
CA ASP A 239 -13.07 -18.91 25.11
C ASP A 239 -13.85 -19.84 26.04
N PRO A 240 -14.72 -19.29 26.93
CA PRO A 240 -15.42 -20.12 27.90
C PRO A 240 -16.52 -20.99 27.30
N ASP A 241 -17.19 -20.52 26.24
CA ASP A 241 -18.36 -21.18 25.66
C ASP A 241 -18.05 -22.00 24.42
N TYR A 242 -17.06 -21.54 23.61
CA TYR A 242 -16.61 -22.17 22.37
C TYR A 242 -15.08 -22.18 22.32
N PRO A 243 -14.39 -22.95 23.22
CA PRO A 243 -12.94 -23.00 23.15
C PRO A 243 -12.50 -23.63 21.84
N SER A 244 -11.53 -23.01 21.16
CA SER A 244 -11.08 -23.42 19.85
C SER A 244 -9.54 -23.45 19.77
N ASP A 245 -9.01 -24.48 19.18
CA ASP A 245 -7.62 -24.64 18.79
C ASP A 245 -7.39 -24.26 17.31
N PHE A 246 -8.16 -23.30 16.83
CA PHE A 246 -8.17 -22.86 15.43
C PHE A 246 -6.78 -22.45 14.95
N TRP A 247 -6.07 -21.61 15.71
CA TRP A 247 -4.77 -21.10 15.28
C TRP A 247 -3.69 -22.19 15.24
N GLU A 248 -3.74 -23.15 16.18
CA GLU A 248 -2.85 -24.31 16.22
C GLU A 248 -3.08 -25.25 15.03
N ASN A 249 -4.33 -25.48 14.67
CA ASN A 249 -4.71 -26.44 13.63
C ASN A 249 -4.68 -25.82 12.22
N THR A 250 -4.60 -24.50 12.11
CA THR A 250 -4.55 -23.80 10.82
C THR A 250 -3.21 -23.08 10.63
N LEU A 251 -3.01 -21.93 11.26
CA LEU A 251 -1.82 -21.10 11.05
C LEU A 251 -0.52 -21.80 11.45
N GLU A 252 -0.47 -22.47 12.61
CA GLU A 252 0.76 -23.16 13.02
C GLU A 252 1.09 -24.33 12.09
N GLN A 253 0.09 -25.06 11.57
CA GLN A 253 0.32 -26.09 10.55
C GLN A 253 0.81 -25.48 9.23
N ALA A 254 0.22 -24.37 8.79
CA ALA A 254 0.66 -23.66 7.60
C ALA A 254 2.10 -23.14 7.73
N LYS A 255 2.52 -22.65 8.92
CA LYS A 255 3.92 -22.28 9.19
C LYS A 255 4.88 -23.46 9.05
N LEU A 256 4.47 -24.63 9.57
CA LEU A 256 5.27 -25.86 9.42
C LEU A 256 5.39 -26.26 7.95
N TYR A 257 4.29 -26.21 7.21
CA TYR A 257 4.26 -26.49 5.77
C TYR A 257 5.17 -25.54 4.99
N TYR A 258 5.06 -24.24 5.22
CA TYR A 258 5.88 -23.22 4.57
C TYR A 258 7.38 -23.42 4.85
N ARG A 259 7.73 -23.66 6.12
CA ARG A 259 9.13 -23.93 6.51
C ARG A 259 9.68 -25.19 5.84
N GLN A 260 8.90 -26.26 5.74
CA GLN A 260 9.32 -27.48 5.04
C GLN A 260 9.55 -27.24 3.54
N LYS A 261 8.74 -26.37 2.93
CA LYS A 261 8.80 -26.09 1.51
C LYS A 261 9.90 -25.10 1.13
N THR A 262 10.11 -24.06 1.93
CA THR A 262 10.96 -22.91 1.58
C THR A 262 12.22 -22.79 2.44
N GLY A 263 12.24 -23.40 3.62
CA GLY A 263 13.29 -23.19 4.63
C GLY A 263 13.18 -21.86 5.37
N ARG A 264 12.17 -21.03 5.07
CA ARG A 264 11.94 -19.70 5.65
C ARG A 264 10.78 -19.73 6.67
N GLU A 265 10.65 -18.64 7.44
CA GLU A 265 9.52 -18.44 8.36
C GLU A 265 8.36 -17.76 7.64
N LEU A 266 7.14 -18.28 7.80
CA LEU A 266 5.92 -17.67 7.29
C LEU A 266 5.58 -16.42 8.12
N TYR A 267 5.37 -15.28 7.47
CA TYR A 267 4.92 -14.08 8.15
C TYR A 267 3.40 -14.07 8.32
N ALA A 268 2.92 -13.67 9.51
CA ALA A 268 1.48 -13.54 9.73
C ALA A 268 1.14 -12.41 10.69
N TYR A 269 0.00 -11.75 10.44
CA TYR A 269 -0.60 -10.85 11.40
C TYR A 269 -2.12 -10.88 11.34
N GLY A 270 -2.77 -10.58 12.47
CA GLY A 270 -4.22 -10.54 12.61
C GLY A 270 -4.73 -9.13 12.87
N GLU A 271 -5.84 -8.78 12.24
CA GLU A 271 -6.54 -7.55 12.53
C GLU A 271 -7.26 -7.64 13.88
N ILE A 272 -6.76 -6.90 14.86
CA ILE A 272 -7.36 -6.76 16.19
C ILE A 272 -7.52 -5.28 16.49
N LEU A 273 -8.67 -4.73 16.12
CA LEU A 273 -8.99 -3.31 16.36
C LEU A 273 -9.40 -3.10 17.82
N ASN A 274 -8.96 -2.00 18.42
CA ASN A 274 -9.16 -1.67 19.82
C ASN A 274 -8.59 -2.74 20.78
N ALA A 275 -9.42 -3.43 21.50
CA ALA A 275 -9.05 -4.51 22.42
C ALA A 275 -9.66 -5.84 21.98
N PRO A 276 -9.07 -6.97 22.36
CA PRO A 276 -9.57 -8.30 22.00
C PRO A 276 -10.79 -8.74 22.82
N ALA A 277 -11.73 -7.84 23.08
CA ALA A 277 -13.06 -8.09 23.63
C ALA A 277 -13.12 -9.01 24.88
N GLY A 278 -12.25 -8.73 25.86
CA GLY A 278 -12.21 -9.45 27.13
C GLY A 278 -11.27 -10.66 27.16
N ARG A 279 -10.63 -11.00 26.03
CA ARG A 279 -9.57 -12.00 25.96
C ARG A 279 -8.22 -11.38 26.23
N SER A 280 -7.21 -12.22 26.57
CA SER A 280 -5.83 -11.80 26.57
C SER A 280 -5.32 -11.63 25.13
N LEU A 281 -4.63 -10.54 24.85
CA LEU A 281 -3.96 -10.33 23.56
C LEU A 281 -2.89 -11.40 23.29
N GLU A 282 -2.35 -12.01 24.35
CA GLU A 282 -1.34 -13.08 24.27
C GLU A 282 -1.85 -14.31 23.52
N LEU A 283 -3.16 -14.59 23.54
CA LEU A 283 -3.78 -15.70 22.79
C LEU A 283 -3.62 -15.53 21.27
N TYR A 284 -3.41 -14.30 20.80
CA TYR A 284 -3.15 -14.00 19.39
C TYR A 284 -1.66 -13.78 19.13
N THR A 285 -0.96 -13.06 20.02
CA THR A 285 0.47 -12.78 19.82
C THR A 285 1.38 -13.99 20.00
N ALA A 286 0.86 -15.09 20.54
CA ALA A 286 1.52 -16.39 20.52
C ALA A 286 1.65 -16.97 19.08
N HIS A 287 0.73 -16.58 18.18
CA HIS A 287 0.64 -17.14 16.83
C HIS A 287 1.05 -16.16 15.74
N MET A 288 0.83 -14.85 15.92
CA MET A 288 1.03 -13.86 14.87
C MET A 288 1.25 -12.46 15.46
N ARG A 289 1.70 -11.51 14.63
CA ARG A 289 1.62 -10.09 14.99
C ARG A 289 0.15 -9.66 15.03
N VAL A 290 -0.13 -8.57 15.74
CA VAL A 290 -1.46 -7.97 15.80
C VAL A 290 -1.40 -6.49 15.46
N THR A 291 -2.51 -5.93 15.01
CA THR A 291 -2.59 -4.52 14.63
C THR A 291 -2.56 -3.59 15.85
N ASP A 292 -1.80 -2.50 15.74
CA ASP A 292 -1.86 -1.34 16.67
C ASP A 292 -2.52 -0.16 15.97
N ASP A 293 -3.84 -0.10 16.04
CA ASP A 293 -4.70 0.92 15.46
C ASP A 293 -4.64 2.26 16.22
N GLY A 294 -4.13 2.25 17.45
CA GLY A 294 -4.03 3.45 18.31
C GLY A 294 -2.76 4.27 18.11
N TYR A 295 -1.69 3.67 17.58
CA TYR A 295 -0.37 4.32 17.54
C TYR A 295 -0.37 5.60 16.70
N ALA A 296 -0.94 5.58 15.49
CA ALA A 296 -1.00 6.73 14.60
C ALA A 296 -1.80 7.91 15.17
N ALA A 297 -2.83 7.65 15.97
CA ALA A 297 -3.59 8.71 16.62
C ALA A 297 -2.72 9.54 17.57
N GLN A 298 -1.73 8.92 18.22
CA GLN A 298 -0.77 9.61 19.07
C GLN A 298 0.17 10.50 18.25
N MET A 299 0.61 10.05 17.06
CA MET A 299 1.40 10.86 16.12
C MET A 299 0.60 12.09 15.68
N LYS A 300 -0.64 11.88 15.24
CA LYS A 300 -1.56 12.96 14.85
C LYS A 300 -1.72 14.01 15.96
N ASN A 301 -1.83 13.56 17.21
CA ASN A 301 -1.95 14.40 18.39
C ASN A 301 -0.65 15.20 18.70
N ALA A 302 0.53 14.60 18.53
CA ALA A 302 1.82 15.27 18.70
C ALA A 302 1.97 16.50 17.80
N PHE A 303 1.63 16.33 16.52
CA PHE A 303 1.66 17.43 15.55
C PHE A 303 0.61 18.51 15.84
N ALA A 304 -0.59 18.12 16.25
CA ALA A 304 -1.63 19.07 16.64
C ALA A 304 -1.22 19.92 17.85
N LYS A 305 -0.52 19.33 18.80
CA LYS A 305 -0.01 20.01 20.00
C LYS A 305 1.35 20.67 19.81
N LYS A 306 2.05 20.43 18.73
CA LYS A 306 3.46 20.79 18.49
C LYS A 306 4.37 20.29 19.62
N ASP A 307 4.10 19.09 20.13
CA ASP A 307 4.78 18.48 21.29
C ASP A 307 5.39 17.12 20.90
N PRO A 308 6.70 17.02 20.69
CA PRO A 308 7.37 15.78 20.29
C PRO A 308 7.39 14.73 21.41
N THR A 309 7.15 15.14 22.67
CA THR A 309 7.13 14.20 23.80
C THR A 309 5.96 13.21 23.69
N VAL A 310 4.90 13.59 22.99
CA VAL A 310 3.75 12.70 22.71
C VAL A 310 4.20 11.52 21.85
N ILE A 311 5.04 11.75 20.83
CA ILE A 311 5.60 10.65 20.00
C ILE A 311 6.49 9.76 20.85
N ARG A 312 7.48 10.37 21.55
CA ARG A 312 8.44 9.62 22.38
C ARG A 312 7.76 8.73 23.43
N ASN A 313 6.68 9.22 24.02
CA ASN A 313 5.95 8.53 25.09
C ASN A 313 4.73 7.76 24.58
N ALA A 314 4.57 7.64 23.26
CA ALA A 314 3.44 6.93 22.67
C ALA A 314 3.41 5.47 23.14
N ALA A 315 2.31 5.08 23.76
CA ALA A 315 2.12 3.71 24.20
C ALA A 315 1.82 2.79 23.00
N LEU A 316 2.44 1.66 22.99
CA LEU A 316 2.10 0.54 22.10
C LEU A 316 1.10 -0.39 22.77
N LYS A 317 0.34 -1.14 21.98
CA LYS A 317 -0.65 -2.10 22.45
C LYS A 317 -0.03 -3.24 23.30
N THR A 318 1.23 -3.62 23.01
CA THR A 318 2.07 -4.52 23.82
C THR A 318 3.40 -3.88 24.17
N ALA A 319 4.10 -4.43 25.16
CA ALA A 319 5.45 -3.98 25.52
C ALA A 319 6.50 -4.33 24.45
N ASP A 320 6.26 -5.36 23.66
CA ASP A 320 7.14 -5.82 22.58
C ASP A 320 6.60 -5.33 21.23
N ALA A 321 7.27 -4.35 20.64
CA ALA A 321 6.92 -3.79 19.34
C ALA A 321 6.97 -4.85 18.21
N ALA A 322 7.80 -5.90 18.36
CA ALA A 322 7.91 -6.97 17.37
C ALA A 322 6.64 -7.83 17.25
N GLN A 323 5.71 -7.71 18.20
CA GLN A 323 4.39 -8.34 18.13
C GLN A 323 3.35 -7.50 17.40
N LEU A 324 3.71 -6.31 16.91
CA LEU A 324 2.76 -5.34 16.41
C LEU A 324 3.04 -4.95 14.95
N ILE A 325 1.98 -4.54 14.28
CA ILE A 325 2.01 -3.82 13.01
C ILE A 325 1.10 -2.59 13.11
N ALA A 326 1.58 -1.43 12.67
CA ALA A 326 0.85 -0.17 12.74
C ALA A 326 0.77 0.51 11.37
N TRP A 327 -0.20 1.39 11.22
CA TRP A 327 -0.42 2.21 10.03
C TRP A 327 -0.67 3.68 10.38
N VAL A 328 -0.58 4.55 9.41
CA VAL A 328 -1.02 5.94 9.53
C VAL A 328 -2.54 6.04 9.29
N GLU A 329 -3.01 5.27 8.34
CA GLU A 329 -4.41 5.09 7.95
C GLU A 329 -4.60 3.68 7.41
N SER A 330 -5.68 2.99 7.78
CA SER A 330 -6.10 1.75 7.16
C SER A 330 -7.03 2.03 5.97
N HIS A 331 -7.33 1.00 5.16
CA HIS A 331 -8.33 1.12 4.10
C HIS A 331 -9.71 1.45 4.68
N ASP A 332 -10.10 0.85 5.82
CA ASP A 332 -11.39 1.13 6.47
C ASP A 332 -11.48 2.57 6.98
N GLU A 333 -10.42 3.08 7.62
CA GLU A 333 -10.38 4.48 8.04
C GLU A 333 -10.46 5.41 6.82
N TYR A 334 -9.79 5.06 5.71
CA TYR A 334 -9.78 5.86 4.50
C TYR A 334 -11.16 5.90 3.84
N VAL A 335 -11.82 4.76 3.65
CA VAL A 335 -13.12 4.69 2.97
C VAL A 335 -14.28 5.24 3.81
N THR A 336 -14.13 5.32 5.14
CA THR A 336 -15.18 5.81 6.04
C THR A 336 -15.04 7.29 6.40
N THR A 337 -13.93 7.96 6.07
CA THR A 337 -13.73 9.39 6.35
C THR A 337 -13.90 10.25 5.11
N ASN A 338 -14.42 11.46 5.29
CA ASN A 338 -14.49 12.49 4.24
C ASN A 338 -13.34 13.50 4.31
N THR A 339 -12.37 13.28 5.20
CA THR A 339 -11.25 14.21 5.39
C THR A 339 -9.95 13.43 5.43
N HIS A 340 -9.16 13.54 4.36
CA HIS A 340 -7.89 12.86 4.22
C HIS A 340 -6.72 13.81 4.52
N TYR A 341 -5.66 13.27 5.10
CA TYR A 341 -4.40 14.00 5.23
C TYR A 341 -3.72 14.13 3.87
N SER A 342 -2.95 15.21 3.67
CA SER A 342 -2.08 15.30 2.49
C SER A 342 -1.00 14.22 2.54
N ASP A 343 -0.50 13.78 1.38
CA ASP A 343 0.53 12.73 1.27
C ASP A 343 1.79 13.09 2.06
N VAL A 344 2.22 14.35 2.04
CA VAL A 344 3.36 14.84 2.85
C VAL A 344 3.09 14.64 4.35
N ARG A 345 1.87 14.83 4.82
CA ARG A 345 1.51 14.63 6.22
C ARG A 345 1.47 13.15 6.59
N VAL A 346 0.95 12.31 5.70
CA VAL A 346 1.00 10.85 5.88
C VAL A 346 2.45 10.38 5.96
N ALA A 347 3.31 10.84 5.05
CA ALA A 347 4.73 10.48 5.03
C ALA A 347 5.46 10.89 6.32
N LYS A 348 5.11 12.04 6.93
CA LYS A 348 5.66 12.45 8.24
C LYS A 348 5.30 11.48 9.37
N TYR A 349 4.03 11.05 9.43
CA TYR A 349 3.60 10.08 10.44
C TYR A 349 4.23 8.72 10.15
N TRP A 350 4.31 8.35 8.87
CA TRP A 350 4.94 7.12 8.40
C TRP A 350 6.41 7.02 8.82
N SER A 351 7.19 8.10 8.71
CA SER A 351 8.61 8.09 9.09
C SER A 351 8.84 7.66 10.54
N VAL A 352 7.91 7.99 11.45
CA VAL A 352 7.97 7.56 12.85
C VAL A 352 7.71 6.06 12.98
N ILE A 353 6.71 5.54 12.28
CA ILE A 353 6.40 4.09 12.26
C ILE A 353 7.58 3.33 11.68
N ALA A 354 8.10 3.75 10.52
CA ALA A 354 9.23 3.13 9.86
C ALA A 354 10.50 3.14 10.72
N ALA A 355 10.75 4.21 11.48
CA ALA A 355 11.91 4.32 12.36
C ALA A 355 11.76 3.56 13.70
N LYS A 356 10.56 3.09 14.07
CA LYS A 356 10.34 2.43 15.36
C LYS A 356 10.92 1.01 15.35
N LYS A 357 11.90 0.74 16.22
CA LYS A 357 12.56 -0.59 16.30
C LYS A 357 11.54 -1.69 16.60
N GLY A 358 11.54 -2.73 15.76
CA GLY A 358 10.73 -3.93 15.88
C GLY A 358 9.28 -3.79 15.40
N LEU A 359 8.74 -2.56 15.30
CA LEU A 359 7.37 -2.33 14.86
C LEU A 359 7.23 -2.62 13.36
N GLY A 360 6.28 -3.46 12.99
CA GLY A 360 5.86 -3.61 11.60
C GLY A 360 5.10 -2.37 11.10
N GLY A 361 5.25 -2.04 9.84
CA GLY A 361 4.53 -0.93 9.22
C GLY A 361 3.67 -1.39 8.06
N LEU A 362 2.43 -0.89 7.98
CA LEU A 362 1.50 -1.09 6.88
C LEU A 362 1.16 0.27 6.24
N TYR A 363 1.65 0.50 5.03
CA TYR A 363 1.39 1.72 4.26
C TYR A 363 0.24 1.48 3.28
N LEU A 364 -0.82 2.27 3.35
CA LEU A 364 -1.94 2.17 2.42
C LEU A 364 -1.58 2.83 1.07
N ALA A 365 -1.57 2.06 0.00
CA ALA A 365 -1.69 2.61 -1.34
C ALA A 365 -3.14 3.07 -1.54
N ARG A 366 -3.35 4.38 -1.44
CA ARG A 366 -4.70 4.95 -1.49
C ARG A 366 -5.42 4.60 -2.78
N PRO A 367 -6.67 4.14 -2.70
CA PRO A 367 -7.49 3.85 -3.88
C PRO A 367 -7.93 5.13 -4.58
N THR A 368 -8.57 5.00 -5.74
CA THR A 368 -9.29 6.11 -6.37
C THR A 368 -10.42 6.63 -5.47
N GLU A 369 -10.87 7.86 -5.70
CA GLU A 369 -11.99 8.43 -4.93
C GLU A 369 -13.27 7.60 -5.07
N GLU A 370 -13.47 6.95 -6.22
CA GLU A 370 -14.60 6.05 -6.48
C GLU A 370 -14.41 4.64 -5.91
N LEU A 371 -13.29 4.36 -5.26
CA LEU A 371 -12.94 3.04 -4.73
C LEU A 371 -12.95 1.93 -5.79
N THR A 372 -12.54 2.28 -7.01
CA THR A 372 -12.58 1.38 -8.14
C THR A 372 -11.58 0.23 -7.96
N VAL A 373 -12.08 -1.01 -7.96
CA VAL A 373 -11.25 -2.21 -8.02
C VAL A 373 -10.54 -2.28 -9.37
N GLY A 374 -9.27 -2.65 -9.39
CA GLY A 374 -8.46 -2.70 -10.59
C GLY A 374 -7.98 -1.31 -11.05
N LYS A 375 -7.85 -0.34 -10.12
CA LYS A 375 -7.22 0.95 -10.41
C LYS A 375 -6.37 1.45 -9.25
N ILE A 376 -5.15 1.83 -9.57
CA ILE A 376 -4.26 2.52 -8.65
C ILE A 376 -4.74 3.96 -8.48
N GLY A 377 -5.05 4.35 -7.25
CA GLY A 377 -5.53 5.71 -6.96
C GLY A 377 -4.39 6.71 -6.73
N SER A 378 -3.33 6.29 -6.03
CA SER A 378 -2.21 7.16 -5.70
C SER A 378 -0.88 6.43 -5.75
N TYR A 379 0.13 7.10 -6.30
CA TYR A 379 1.53 6.67 -6.29
C TYR A 379 2.34 7.34 -5.17
N ALA A 380 1.70 7.83 -4.13
CA ALA A 380 2.37 8.48 -2.99
C ALA A 380 3.38 7.57 -2.27
N PHE A 381 3.25 6.24 -2.41
CA PHE A 381 4.20 5.27 -1.89
C PHE A 381 5.61 5.40 -2.53
N GLU A 382 5.71 5.92 -3.75
CA GLU A 382 6.98 6.21 -4.44
C GLU A 382 7.58 7.57 -4.03
N SER A 383 6.86 8.38 -3.23
CA SER A 383 7.37 9.70 -2.85
C SER A 383 8.68 9.57 -2.09
N GLU A 384 9.60 10.53 -2.32
CA GLU A 384 10.90 10.55 -1.66
C GLU A 384 10.78 10.46 -0.14
N TYR A 385 9.76 11.11 0.45
CA TYR A 385 9.54 11.06 1.89
C TYR A 385 9.24 9.66 2.42
N VAL A 386 8.47 8.87 1.67
CA VAL A 386 8.14 7.48 2.01
C VAL A 386 9.34 6.58 1.74
N ALA A 387 9.92 6.69 0.54
CA ALA A 387 11.03 5.85 0.10
C ALA A 387 12.27 6.01 1.00
N VAL A 388 12.66 7.24 1.37
CA VAL A 388 13.79 7.48 2.28
C VAL A 388 13.50 6.94 3.68
N SER A 389 12.26 7.06 4.17
CA SER A 389 11.86 6.49 5.47
C SER A 389 11.98 4.96 5.45
N ASN A 390 11.59 4.32 4.36
CA ASN A 390 11.67 2.87 4.20
C ASN A 390 13.13 2.40 4.06
N ARG A 391 13.96 3.08 3.26
CA ARG A 391 15.39 2.78 3.15
C ARG A 391 16.11 2.96 4.49
N PHE A 392 15.77 4.01 5.25
CA PHE A 392 16.27 4.19 6.61
C PHE A 392 15.87 3.02 7.53
N HIS A 393 14.61 2.54 7.45
CA HIS A 393 14.20 1.32 8.13
C HIS A 393 15.06 0.13 7.71
N ASN A 394 15.15 -0.15 6.42
CA ASN A 394 15.87 -1.30 5.88
C ASN A 394 17.35 -1.30 6.29
N ARG A 395 17.97 -0.11 6.35
CA ARG A 395 19.35 0.06 6.78
C ARG A 395 19.55 -0.21 8.27
N PHE A 396 18.55 0.08 9.11
CA PHE A 396 18.68 0.11 10.56
C PHE A 396 17.66 -0.76 11.33
N TYR A 397 16.96 -1.69 10.68
CA TYR A 397 15.94 -2.49 11.38
C TYR A 397 16.50 -3.31 12.56
N ASN A 398 17.75 -3.76 12.48
CA ASN A 398 18.47 -4.49 13.55
C ASN A 398 19.26 -3.58 14.51
N ALA A 399 19.39 -2.28 14.20
CA ALA A 399 20.21 -1.36 14.99
C ALA A 399 19.62 -1.07 16.37
N GLU A 400 20.49 -0.67 17.33
CA GLU A 400 20.01 -0.08 18.57
C GLU A 400 19.33 1.26 18.28
N SER A 401 18.25 1.54 19.03
CA SER A 401 17.40 2.71 18.81
C SER A 401 17.29 3.54 20.08
N TYR A 402 17.58 4.85 19.98
CA TYR A 402 17.54 5.79 21.09
C TYR A 402 16.61 6.94 20.76
N GLU A 403 15.47 6.99 21.45
CA GLU A 403 14.46 8.03 21.24
C GLU A 403 14.62 9.17 22.25
N SER A 404 14.67 10.39 21.74
CA SER A 404 14.80 11.61 22.55
C SER A 404 13.98 12.76 21.97
N THR A 405 13.96 13.91 22.67
CA THR A 405 13.31 15.13 22.20
C THR A 405 14.16 16.36 22.54
N ALA A 406 14.17 17.35 21.66
CA ALA A 406 14.81 18.63 21.87
C ALA A 406 14.01 19.76 21.24
N GLY A 407 13.53 20.72 22.04
CA GLY A 407 12.60 21.74 21.56
C GLY A 407 11.35 21.10 20.95
N THR A 408 11.07 21.39 19.69
CA THR A 408 9.96 20.79 18.91
C THR A 408 10.39 19.57 18.09
N CYS A 409 11.63 19.09 18.26
CA CYS A 409 12.12 17.94 17.51
C CYS A 409 11.94 16.63 18.29
N TYR A 410 11.36 15.62 17.62
CA TYR A 410 11.50 14.22 17.96
C TYR A 410 12.75 13.68 17.27
N ILE A 411 13.51 12.84 17.94
CA ILE A 411 14.78 12.31 17.48
C ILE A 411 14.80 10.80 17.74
N ASN A 412 15.12 10.02 16.71
CA ASN A 412 15.35 8.59 16.83
C ASN A 412 16.71 8.26 16.21
N GLU A 413 17.71 8.09 17.07
CA GLU A 413 19.07 7.73 16.67
C GLU A 413 19.18 6.21 16.50
N LYS A 414 19.86 5.78 15.44
CA LYS A 414 20.13 4.37 15.10
C LYS A 414 21.61 4.11 15.15
N ILE A 415 22.01 3.12 15.94
CA ILE A 415 23.40 2.72 16.12
C ILE A 415 23.53 1.26 15.75
N GLY A 416 24.06 1.01 14.57
CA GLY A 416 24.34 -0.33 14.04
C GLY A 416 25.82 -0.67 14.10
N ASP A 417 26.19 -1.84 13.58
CA ASP A 417 27.57 -2.29 13.51
C ASP A 417 28.30 -1.56 12.36
N GLY A 418 29.10 -0.57 12.75
CA GLY A 418 29.87 0.26 11.82
C GLY A 418 29.05 1.36 11.10
N ASP A 419 27.75 1.49 11.38
CA ASP A 419 26.86 2.45 10.74
C ASP A 419 25.92 3.15 11.72
N GLN A 420 25.55 4.40 11.45
CA GLN A 420 24.74 5.22 12.32
C GLN A 420 23.89 6.19 11.50
N GLY A 421 22.74 6.55 12.07
CA GLY A 421 21.85 7.52 11.47
C GLY A 421 20.83 8.05 12.47
N ALA A 422 20.01 9.01 12.04
CA ALA A 422 18.91 9.52 12.86
C ALA A 422 17.73 10.01 12.01
N LEU A 423 16.53 9.69 12.44
CA LEU A 423 15.33 10.45 12.07
C LEU A 423 15.22 11.64 13.01
N ILE A 424 15.13 12.84 12.46
CA ILE A 424 14.85 14.08 13.21
C ILE A 424 13.58 14.71 12.60
N LEU A 425 12.54 14.82 13.43
CA LEU A 425 11.23 15.28 12.98
C LEU A 425 10.78 16.49 13.80
N ASN A 426 10.72 17.66 13.19
CA ASN A 426 10.19 18.88 13.79
C ASN A 426 8.65 18.89 13.72
N VAL A 427 7.98 18.78 14.85
CA VAL A 427 6.51 18.85 14.96
C VAL A 427 5.99 20.29 15.11
N GLY A 428 6.91 21.26 15.23
CA GLY A 428 6.60 22.69 15.28
C GLY A 428 6.61 23.37 13.92
N GLU A 429 6.74 24.69 13.92
CA GLU A 429 6.94 25.48 12.71
C GLU A 429 8.38 25.34 12.22
N THR A 430 8.53 25.29 10.91
CA THR A 430 9.82 25.13 10.25
C THR A 430 10.16 26.39 9.48
N ASP A 431 11.39 26.88 9.64
CA ASP A 431 11.97 27.96 8.87
C ASP A 431 13.14 27.38 8.06
N PRO A 432 12.99 27.18 6.75
CA PRO A 432 14.02 26.54 5.90
C PRO A 432 15.33 27.33 5.82
N GLU A 433 15.32 28.62 6.17
CA GLU A 433 16.55 29.45 6.15
C GLU A 433 17.38 29.30 7.44
N LYS A 434 16.84 28.64 8.46
CA LYS A 434 17.50 28.50 9.77
C LYS A 434 18.13 27.15 9.98
N THR A 435 19.38 27.16 10.42
CA THR A 435 20.03 25.99 10.97
C THR A 435 19.61 25.79 12.43
N VAL A 436 19.08 24.61 12.73
CA VAL A 436 18.66 24.18 14.06
C VAL A 436 19.74 23.27 14.65
N GLN A 437 20.15 23.53 15.88
CA GLN A 437 21.07 22.67 16.62
C GLN A 437 20.26 21.60 17.36
N VAL A 438 20.48 20.34 17.00
CA VAL A 438 19.73 19.20 17.55
C VAL A 438 20.70 18.27 18.27
N PRO A 439 20.54 18.02 19.59
CA PRO A 439 21.36 17.06 20.34
C PRO A 439 21.15 15.64 19.79
N VAL A 440 22.24 14.96 19.50
CA VAL A 440 22.29 13.56 19.02
C VAL A 440 23.38 12.81 19.78
N PRO A 441 23.17 12.51 21.08
CA PRO A 441 24.23 12.07 21.99
C PRO A 441 24.86 10.74 21.63
N HIS A 442 24.23 9.95 20.78
CA HIS A 442 24.74 8.63 20.37
C HIS A 442 25.43 8.66 19.00
N LEU A 443 25.27 9.73 18.21
CA LEU A 443 25.96 9.85 16.94
C LEU A 443 27.42 10.29 17.13
N GLU A 444 28.33 9.72 16.37
CA GLU A 444 29.73 10.14 16.32
C GLU A 444 29.89 11.50 15.63
N THR A 445 30.96 12.22 15.99
CA THR A 445 31.33 13.44 15.29
C THR A 445 31.77 13.13 13.88
N GLY A 446 31.21 13.83 12.90
CA GLY A 446 31.49 13.63 11.48
C GLY A 446 30.49 14.36 10.58
N ASN A 447 30.61 14.18 9.29
CA ASN A 447 29.65 14.67 8.32
C ASN A 447 28.63 13.59 8.01
N TYR A 448 27.39 13.87 8.31
CA TYR A 448 26.22 13.11 7.86
C TYR A 448 25.60 13.82 6.67
N TYR A 449 24.71 13.13 6.01
CA TYR A 449 23.92 13.66 4.90
C TYR A 449 22.44 13.48 5.22
N ASP A 450 21.64 14.49 4.96
CA ASP A 450 20.19 14.32 4.95
C ASP A 450 19.81 13.56 3.68
N ALA A 451 19.29 12.37 3.85
CA ALA A 451 18.93 11.48 2.76
C ALA A 451 17.79 12.03 1.87
N LEU A 452 16.99 12.99 2.37
CA LEU A 452 15.93 13.65 1.60
C LEU A 452 16.50 14.69 0.61
N THR A 453 17.53 15.44 1.05
CA THR A 453 18.02 16.61 0.31
C THR A 453 19.42 16.41 -0.27
N GLY A 454 20.13 15.36 0.16
CA GLY A 454 21.54 15.18 -0.11
C GLY A 454 22.45 16.23 0.55
N THR A 455 21.88 17.08 1.41
CA THR A 455 22.61 18.18 2.08
C THR A 455 23.50 17.62 3.19
N LYS A 456 24.73 18.13 3.26
CA LYS A 456 25.67 17.76 4.31
C LYS A 456 25.26 18.37 5.64
N VAL A 457 25.14 17.52 6.68
CA VAL A 457 24.79 17.87 8.05
C VAL A 457 25.95 17.52 8.97
N PRO A 458 26.75 18.51 9.42
CA PRO A 458 27.84 18.24 10.36
C PRO A 458 27.29 17.92 11.75
N VAL A 459 27.83 16.87 12.36
CA VAL A 459 27.65 16.54 13.78
C VAL A 459 28.93 16.86 14.50
N ARG A 460 28.90 17.79 15.49
CA ARG A 460 30.01 18.21 16.30
C ARG A 460 29.63 18.17 17.76
N ASP A 461 30.45 17.56 18.58
CA ASP A 461 30.20 17.45 20.02
C ASP A 461 28.78 16.93 20.34
N HIS A 462 28.34 15.91 19.57
CA HIS A 462 26.99 15.32 19.68
C HIS A 462 25.83 16.29 19.37
N ILE A 463 26.07 17.32 18.56
CA ILE A 463 25.06 18.24 18.07
C ILE A 463 25.03 18.18 16.53
N ALA A 464 23.88 17.85 15.96
CA ALA A 464 23.62 17.95 14.55
C ALA A 464 23.16 19.38 14.17
N TYR A 465 23.74 19.94 13.10
CA TYR A 465 23.38 21.26 12.56
C TYR A 465 22.46 21.07 11.36
N VAL A 466 21.16 20.97 11.63
CA VAL A 466 20.15 20.61 10.64
C VAL A 466 19.49 21.85 10.04
N GLN A 467 19.39 21.91 8.75
CA GLN A 467 18.53 22.86 8.04
C GLN A 467 17.36 22.07 7.46
N PHE A 468 16.17 22.27 8.05
CA PHE A 468 14.98 21.56 7.62
C PHE A 468 14.39 22.21 6.37
N GLU A 469 13.88 21.40 5.47
CA GLU A 469 12.91 21.87 4.49
C GLU A 469 11.55 22.17 5.14
N ALA A 470 10.61 22.73 4.36
CA ALA A 470 9.28 23.13 4.84
C ALA A 470 8.49 21.99 5.49
N ASN A 471 8.79 20.74 5.13
CA ASN A 471 8.16 19.55 5.72
C ASN A 471 8.61 19.29 7.18
N GLY A 472 9.77 19.81 7.62
CA GLY A 472 10.31 19.63 8.97
C GLY A 472 10.87 18.23 9.26
N MET A 473 11.18 17.43 8.24
CA MET A 473 11.79 16.12 8.39
C MET A 473 13.23 16.14 7.89
N ALA A 474 14.13 15.46 8.59
CA ALA A 474 15.49 15.17 8.14
C ALA A 474 15.85 13.74 8.55
N ILE A 475 16.46 12.99 7.63
CA ILE A 475 16.93 11.62 7.86
C ILE A 475 18.44 11.60 7.62
N LEU A 476 19.20 11.50 8.68
CA LEU A 476 20.65 11.55 8.65
C LEU A 476 21.25 10.16 8.45
N THR A 477 22.11 10.05 7.46
CA THR A 477 22.93 8.85 7.17
C THR A 477 24.38 9.23 7.01
N ARG A 478 25.32 8.28 7.23
CA ARG A 478 26.77 8.52 7.10
C ARG A 478 27.22 8.72 5.66
N THR A 479 26.44 8.23 4.72
CA THR A 479 26.74 8.28 3.30
C THR A 479 25.72 9.12 2.56
N LYS A 480 26.14 9.79 1.52
CA LYS A 480 25.24 10.50 0.64
C LYS A 480 24.51 9.47 -0.23
N GLU A 481 23.26 9.20 0.10
CA GLU A 481 22.38 8.39 -0.71
C GLU A 481 21.55 9.32 -1.59
N VAL A 482 21.73 9.17 -2.89
CA VAL A 482 20.91 9.88 -3.87
C VAL A 482 20.32 8.81 -4.78
N HIS A 483 19.03 8.81 -4.92
CA HIS A 483 18.29 7.90 -5.79
C HIS A 483 17.72 8.69 -6.96
N PRO A 484 17.78 8.15 -8.17
CA PRO A 484 17.21 8.81 -9.33
C PRO A 484 15.67 8.84 -9.20
N ARG A 485 15.07 9.95 -9.62
CA ARG A 485 13.62 10.17 -9.58
C ARG A 485 13.05 10.44 -10.95
N LEU A 486 11.91 9.83 -11.26
CA LEU A 486 11.19 10.01 -12.51
C LEU A 486 9.81 10.62 -12.25
N SER A 487 9.52 11.73 -12.93
CA SER A 487 8.17 12.22 -13.12
C SER A 487 7.75 11.98 -14.56
N ILE A 488 6.58 11.38 -14.75
CA ILE A 488 6.02 11.06 -16.05
C ILE A 488 4.60 11.62 -16.16
N SER A 489 4.29 12.28 -17.30
CA SER A 489 2.98 12.91 -17.48
C SER A 489 1.83 11.94 -17.66
N GLU A 490 2.12 10.78 -18.27
CA GLU A 490 1.15 9.74 -18.59
C GLU A 490 1.76 8.39 -18.25
N ARG A 491 1.11 7.62 -17.40
CA ARG A 491 1.46 6.22 -17.14
C ARG A 491 0.71 5.30 -18.11
N ASP A 492 0.78 4.00 -17.92
CA ASP A 492 0.15 2.98 -18.75
C ASP A 492 -1.29 3.33 -19.13
N ARG A 493 -1.57 3.40 -20.43
CA ARG A 493 -2.92 3.73 -20.94
C ARG A 493 -3.10 3.40 -22.40
N SER A 494 -4.36 3.37 -22.85
CA SER A 494 -4.67 3.36 -24.27
C SER A 494 -4.67 4.76 -24.86
N PHE A 495 -4.36 4.90 -26.15
CA PHE A 495 -4.35 6.16 -26.89
C PHE A 495 -4.77 5.98 -28.34
N VAL A 496 -5.14 7.11 -28.99
CA VAL A 496 -5.48 7.16 -30.41
C VAL A 496 -4.57 8.14 -31.12
N GLY A 497 -3.95 7.72 -32.20
CA GLY A 497 -3.13 8.57 -33.07
C GLY A 497 -1.82 8.99 -32.44
N ASP A 498 -1.73 10.19 -31.89
CA ASP A 498 -0.51 10.71 -31.24
C ASP A 498 -0.71 10.89 -29.74
N LEU A 499 0.16 10.26 -28.95
CA LEU A 499 0.33 10.53 -27.54
C LEU A 499 1.76 11.04 -27.31
N THR A 500 1.89 12.17 -26.65
CA THR A 500 3.18 12.70 -26.22
C THR A 500 3.31 12.57 -24.72
N VAL A 501 4.32 11.81 -24.30
CA VAL A 501 4.65 11.60 -22.89
C VAL A 501 5.78 12.54 -22.51
N THR A 502 5.65 13.26 -21.39
CA THR A 502 6.69 14.13 -20.85
C THR A 502 7.41 13.43 -19.71
N LEU A 503 8.73 13.30 -19.83
CA LEU A 503 9.62 12.75 -18.83
C LEU A 503 10.42 13.87 -18.17
N ARG A 504 10.49 13.86 -16.86
CA ARG A 504 11.41 14.68 -16.08
C ARG A 504 12.15 13.76 -15.10
N VAL A 505 13.48 13.88 -15.07
CA VAL A 505 14.34 13.15 -14.16
C VAL A 505 15.06 14.13 -13.23
N GLU A 506 15.22 13.72 -11.99
CA GLU A 506 15.96 14.48 -10.97
C GLU A 506 16.96 13.54 -10.29
N ASP A 507 18.02 14.13 -9.75
CA ASP A 507 19.08 13.39 -9.02
C ASP A 507 19.72 12.26 -9.85
N CYS A 508 19.90 12.48 -11.16
CA CYS A 508 20.49 11.52 -12.09
C CYS A 508 21.84 12.02 -12.63
N ASP A 509 22.86 11.16 -12.59
CA ASP A 509 24.13 11.34 -13.31
C ASP A 509 23.99 10.95 -14.79
N GLU A 510 23.15 9.92 -15.06
CA GLU A 510 22.82 9.41 -16.38
C GLU A 510 21.34 9.05 -16.43
N ALA A 511 20.64 9.51 -17.47
CA ALA A 511 19.27 9.12 -17.75
C ALA A 511 19.02 9.05 -19.25
N TYR A 512 18.37 7.97 -19.70
CA TYR A 512 17.98 7.79 -21.09
C TYR A 512 16.70 6.97 -21.19
N TYR A 513 16.07 7.04 -22.34
CA TYR A 513 14.93 6.21 -22.65
C TYR A 513 15.10 5.49 -23.99
N TYR A 514 14.36 4.41 -24.15
CA TYR A 514 14.24 3.71 -25.43
C TYR A 514 12.82 3.14 -25.58
N LEU A 515 12.46 2.79 -26.82
CA LEU A 515 11.15 2.27 -27.15
C LEU A 515 11.24 0.80 -27.58
N ASN A 516 10.24 0.00 -27.21
CA ASN A 516 10.02 -1.37 -27.68
C ASN A 516 11.22 -2.31 -27.46
N GLY A 517 11.96 -2.10 -26.37
CA GLY A 517 13.13 -2.92 -26.03
C GLY A 517 14.36 -2.65 -26.91
N ASN A 518 14.36 -1.59 -27.72
CA ASN A 518 15.48 -1.24 -28.60
C ASN A 518 16.48 -0.31 -27.90
N ASP A 519 17.27 -0.85 -26.96
CA ASP A 519 18.31 -0.09 -26.25
C ASP A 519 19.39 0.47 -27.20
N ALA A 520 19.57 -0.08 -28.40
CA ALA A 520 20.51 0.46 -29.37
C ALA A 520 20.11 1.86 -29.89
N ASP A 521 18.85 2.26 -29.78
CA ASP A 521 18.31 3.59 -30.14
C ASP A 521 17.97 4.41 -28.88
N ARG A 522 18.71 4.22 -27.80
CA ARG A 522 18.52 4.96 -26.56
C ARG A 522 18.77 6.46 -26.73
N ARG A 523 17.98 7.28 -26.09
CA ARG A 523 18.00 8.74 -26.16
C ARG A 523 18.13 9.33 -24.77
N GLU A 524 19.07 10.27 -24.62
CA GLU A 524 19.31 10.97 -23.37
C GLU A 524 18.08 11.79 -22.92
N ILE A 525 17.75 11.73 -21.64
CA ILE A 525 16.74 12.58 -21.01
C ILE A 525 17.46 13.80 -20.41
N ARG A 526 16.98 14.99 -20.78
CA ARG A 526 17.52 16.27 -20.29
C ARG A 526 16.36 17.10 -19.76
N ASP A 527 16.48 17.56 -18.51
CA ASP A 527 15.48 18.39 -17.81
C ASP A 527 14.03 17.89 -18.03
N GLU A 528 13.37 18.37 -19.10
CA GLU A 528 12.05 17.94 -19.53
C GLU A 528 12.14 17.42 -20.97
N THR A 529 11.91 16.11 -21.14
CA THR A 529 11.98 15.44 -22.42
C THR A 529 10.59 14.99 -22.87
N ARG A 530 10.19 15.38 -24.08
CA ARG A 530 8.92 14.97 -24.70
C ARG A 530 9.13 13.82 -25.66
N VAL A 531 8.40 12.73 -25.45
CA VAL A 531 8.45 11.52 -26.25
C VAL A 531 7.14 11.35 -27.01
N SER A 532 7.16 11.50 -28.33
CA SER A 532 5.99 11.17 -29.18
C SER A 532 5.94 9.67 -29.41
N LEU A 533 4.78 9.07 -29.18
CA LEU A 533 4.53 7.65 -29.42
C LEU A 533 3.93 7.38 -30.81
N GLN A 534 3.66 8.42 -31.59
CA GLN A 534 3.09 8.30 -32.94
C GLN A 534 3.95 7.45 -33.86
N GLY A 535 3.35 6.41 -34.44
CA GLY A 535 4.03 5.52 -35.37
C GLY A 535 5.10 4.63 -34.75
N GLN A 536 5.14 4.53 -33.43
CA GLN A 536 6.08 3.69 -32.68
C GLN A 536 5.51 2.33 -32.30
N THR A 537 4.26 2.06 -32.65
CA THR A 537 3.51 0.87 -32.25
C THR A 537 4.10 -0.41 -32.86
N VAL A 538 4.29 -1.41 -32.02
CA VAL A 538 4.63 -2.79 -32.39
C VAL A 538 3.58 -3.70 -31.78
N ASP A 539 2.89 -4.49 -32.60
CA ASP A 539 1.80 -5.37 -32.18
C ASP A 539 0.71 -4.65 -31.34
N GLY A 540 0.37 -3.41 -31.75
CA GLY A 540 -0.64 -2.59 -31.07
C GLY A 540 -0.17 -1.88 -29.80
N GLN A 541 1.09 -2.01 -29.41
CA GLN A 541 1.63 -1.41 -28.19
C GLN A 541 2.92 -0.63 -28.43
N VAL A 542 3.18 0.34 -27.56
CA VAL A 542 4.48 0.99 -27.41
C VAL A 542 4.94 0.77 -25.98
N ARG A 543 6.13 0.21 -25.80
CA ARG A 543 6.80 0.14 -24.50
C ARG A 543 7.85 1.24 -24.40
N LEU A 544 7.67 2.15 -23.46
CA LEU A 544 8.63 3.20 -23.14
C LEU A 544 9.40 2.77 -21.89
N THR A 545 10.68 2.51 -22.07
CA THR A 545 11.57 2.18 -20.96
C THR A 545 12.46 3.37 -20.65
N VAL A 546 12.52 3.77 -19.40
CA VAL A 546 13.35 4.85 -18.86
C VAL A 546 14.39 4.24 -17.94
N HIS A 547 15.66 4.45 -18.27
CA HIS A 547 16.78 4.05 -17.45
C HIS A 547 17.36 5.27 -16.74
N MET A 548 17.69 5.13 -15.46
CA MET A 548 18.20 6.21 -14.62
C MET A 548 19.31 5.68 -13.72
N LYS A 549 20.34 6.51 -13.52
CA LYS A 549 21.48 6.16 -12.67
C LYS A 549 22.01 7.37 -11.93
N THR A 550 22.37 7.18 -10.66
CA THR A 550 23.14 8.13 -9.87
C THR A 550 24.11 7.37 -8.95
N GLY A 551 25.40 7.69 -9.08
CA GLY A 551 26.45 6.93 -8.37
C GLY A 551 26.36 5.44 -8.67
N ARG A 552 26.04 4.63 -7.66
CA ARG A 552 25.83 3.16 -7.79
C ARG A 552 24.35 2.76 -7.87
N ASN A 553 23.44 3.70 -7.64
CA ASN A 553 22.01 3.43 -7.70
C ASN A 553 21.53 3.53 -9.14
N GLU A 554 20.95 2.45 -9.63
CA GLU A 554 20.49 2.30 -11.01
C GLU A 554 19.10 1.67 -10.98
N CYS A 555 18.17 2.22 -11.74
CA CYS A 555 16.82 1.69 -11.88
C CYS A 555 16.27 1.89 -13.28
N GLU A 556 15.34 1.05 -13.65
CA GLU A 556 14.64 1.07 -14.92
C GLU A 556 13.14 1.06 -14.68
N ARG A 557 12.37 1.81 -15.49
CA ARG A 557 10.91 1.86 -15.44
C ARG A 557 10.37 1.67 -16.84
N THR A 558 9.44 0.73 -16.99
CA THR A 558 8.78 0.47 -18.27
C THR A 558 7.31 0.81 -18.18
N PHE A 559 6.82 1.58 -19.15
CA PHE A 559 5.42 1.96 -19.31
C PHE A 559 4.90 1.43 -20.64
N THR A 560 3.66 0.92 -20.62
CA THR A 560 3.04 0.32 -21.79
C THR A 560 1.83 1.14 -22.24
N TYR A 561 1.85 1.54 -23.50
CA TYR A 561 0.76 2.31 -24.13
C TYR A 561 0.15 1.48 -25.25
N THR A 562 -1.17 1.31 -25.24
CA THR A 562 -1.89 0.52 -26.25
C THR A 562 -2.54 1.45 -27.27
N GLU A 563 -2.15 1.35 -28.53
CA GLU A 563 -2.77 2.13 -29.61
C GLU A 563 -4.09 1.52 -30.02
N VAL A 564 -5.16 2.28 -29.83
CA VAL A 564 -6.52 1.86 -30.20
C VAL A 564 -6.81 2.27 -31.64
N GLN A 565 -7.22 1.30 -32.45
CA GLN A 565 -7.70 1.59 -33.79
C GLN A 565 -9.17 2.00 -33.73
N LEU A 566 -9.46 3.22 -34.21
CA LEU A 566 -10.84 3.69 -34.25
C LEU A 566 -11.68 2.85 -35.20
N VAL A 567 -12.89 2.50 -34.76
CA VAL A 567 -13.89 1.82 -35.58
C VAL A 567 -14.57 2.86 -36.47
N PRO A 568 -14.47 2.74 -37.79
CA PRO A 568 -15.11 3.68 -38.70
C PRO A 568 -16.64 3.68 -38.56
N GLY A 569 -17.26 4.86 -38.63
CA GLY A 569 -18.71 5.03 -38.63
C GLY A 569 -19.37 5.04 -37.24
N GLY A 570 -18.57 4.97 -36.17
CA GLY A 570 -19.03 5.10 -34.80
C GLY A 570 -18.17 6.08 -34.02
N PHE A 571 -18.65 6.51 -32.85
CA PHE A 571 -17.89 7.29 -31.88
C PHE A 571 -17.25 6.37 -30.86
N ASN A 572 -15.93 6.46 -30.71
CA ASN A 572 -15.16 5.51 -29.92
C ASN A 572 -14.89 6.06 -28.53
N LEU A 573 -15.30 5.36 -27.48
CA LEU A 573 -15.00 5.68 -26.07
C LEU A 573 -13.87 4.77 -25.59
N ILE A 574 -12.70 5.34 -25.36
CA ILE A 574 -11.50 4.61 -24.93
C ILE A 574 -11.22 4.84 -23.43
N ASN A 575 -10.47 3.95 -22.83
CA ASN A 575 -10.11 3.99 -21.40
C ASN A 575 -11.32 4.01 -20.44
N LEU A 576 -12.50 3.54 -20.89
CA LEU A 576 -13.62 3.34 -20.00
C LEU A 576 -13.28 2.20 -19.03
N ASN A 577 -13.59 2.41 -17.75
CA ASN A 577 -13.31 1.42 -16.73
C ASN A 577 -14.00 0.08 -17.05
N GLU A 578 -13.23 -1.01 -17.07
CA GLU A 578 -13.68 -2.36 -17.38
C GLU A 578 -14.84 -2.83 -16.52
N LYS A 579 -14.97 -2.36 -15.27
CA LYS A 579 -16.12 -2.68 -14.42
C LYS A 579 -17.47 -2.33 -15.06
N TYR A 580 -17.50 -1.31 -15.92
CA TYR A 580 -18.70 -0.93 -16.65
C TYR A 580 -18.93 -1.78 -17.92
N LEU A 581 -17.96 -2.60 -18.28
CA LEU A 581 -17.96 -3.45 -19.47
C LEU A 581 -18.19 -4.93 -19.15
N ASN A 582 -17.94 -5.38 -17.92
CA ASN A 582 -17.97 -6.78 -17.51
C ASN A 582 -19.35 -7.33 -17.13
N GLY A 583 -20.40 -6.52 -17.26
CA GLY A 583 -21.79 -6.95 -17.10
C GLY A 583 -22.38 -6.82 -15.69
N ASP A 584 -21.69 -6.19 -14.74
CA ASP A 584 -22.23 -5.84 -13.42
C ASP A 584 -23.05 -4.55 -13.46
N TYR A 585 -22.76 -3.73 -14.45
CA TYR A 585 -23.46 -2.49 -14.74
C TYR A 585 -24.08 -2.52 -16.13
N GLU A 586 -24.93 -1.55 -16.42
CA GLU A 586 -25.48 -1.29 -17.74
C GLU A 586 -25.16 0.13 -18.17
N LEU A 587 -24.55 0.26 -19.35
CA LEU A 587 -24.34 1.54 -20.00
C LEU A 587 -25.55 1.90 -20.82
N TYR A 588 -25.96 3.17 -20.72
CA TYR A 588 -26.97 3.75 -21.57
C TYR A 588 -26.45 5.03 -22.20
N ILE A 589 -26.90 5.26 -23.42
CA ILE A 589 -26.65 6.49 -24.18
C ILE A 589 -27.88 7.37 -24.05
N TRP A 590 -27.72 8.61 -23.60
CA TRP A 590 -28.73 9.64 -23.78
C TRP A 590 -28.37 10.48 -24.99
N SER A 591 -29.23 10.56 -26.01
CA SER A 591 -29.07 11.41 -27.17
C SER A 591 -30.03 12.61 -27.11
N TRP A 592 -29.59 13.81 -27.54
CA TRP A 592 -30.45 14.99 -27.57
C TRP A 592 -31.43 14.93 -28.71
N GLU A 593 -31.03 14.42 -29.86
CA GLU A 593 -31.91 14.01 -30.96
C GLU A 593 -31.68 12.53 -31.19
N PRO A 594 -32.73 11.71 -31.11
CA PRO A 594 -34.16 12.00 -30.90
C PRO A 594 -34.61 12.20 -29.46
N GLY A 595 -33.74 12.53 -28.50
CA GLY A 595 -34.08 12.80 -27.10
C GLY A 595 -34.53 11.54 -26.35
N ARG A 596 -33.69 10.50 -26.34
CA ARG A 596 -34.00 9.21 -25.73
C ARG A 596 -32.79 8.54 -25.12
N TRP A 597 -33.06 7.62 -24.21
CA TRP A 597 -32.13 6.61 -23.75
C TRP A 597 -32.06 5.44 -24.74
N SER A 598 -30.88 4.92 -25.00
CA SER A 598 -30.65 3.75 -25.83
C SER A 598 -29.43 2.96 -25.37
N LYS A 599 -29.28 1.75 -25.92
CA LYS A 599 -28.05 0.94 -25.86
C LYS A 599 -27.45 0.80 -27.26
N ASP A 600 -27.48 1.88 -28.05
CA ASP A 600 -26.98 1.91 -29.42
C ASP A 600 -25.45 2.01 -29.43
N TYR A 601 -24.80 0.99 -28.87
CA TYR A 601 -23.34 0.83 -28.84
C TYR A 601 -22.94 -0.65 -28.95
N GLU A 602 -21.71 -0.88 -29.33
CA GLU A 602 -21.04 -2.17 -29.31
C GLU A 602 -19.75 -2.08 -28.51
N ILE A 603 -19.32 -3.20 -27.91
CA ILE A 603 -18.01 -3.29 -27.25
C ILE A 603 -17.12 -4.13 -28.18
N ARG A 604 -15.98 -3.55 -28.59
CA ARG A 604 -14.98 -4.20 -29.45
C ARG A 604 -13.59 -3.95 -28.88
N ASP A 605 -12.88 -5.00 -28.52
CA ASP A 605 -11.51 -4.93 -27.97
C ASP A 605 -11.37 -3.92 -26.81
N GLY A 606 -12.35 -3.91 -25.89
CA GLY A 606 -12.37 -2.99 -24.74
C GLY A 606 -12.79 -1.55 -25.06
N VAL A 607 -13.13 -1.25 -26.30
CA VAL A 607 -13.62 0.05 -26.76
C VAL A 607 -15.14 0.02 -26.89
N VAL A 608 -15.82 0.99 -26.31
CA VAL A 608 -17.27 1.20 -26.53
C VAL A 608 -17.46 2.06 -27.78
N VAL A 609 -18.10 1.51 -28.78
CA VAL A 609 -18.37 2.19 -30.06
C VAL A 609 -19.84 2.55 -30.12
N VAL A 610 -20.13 3.86 -30.08
CA VAL A 610 -21.49 4.40 -30.10
C VAL A 610 -21.90 4.69 -31.53
N ASP A 611 -23.08 4.19 -31.94
CA ASP A 611 -23.70 4.60 -33.21
C ASP A 611 -24.32 6.01 -33.05
N THR A 612 -23.65 7.01 -33.61
CA THR A 612 -24.07 8.41 -33.53
C THR A 612 -24.91 8.88 -34.71
N GLN A 613 -25.36 7.96 -35.56
CA GLN A 613 -26.14 8.34 -36.74
C GLN A 613 -27.46 9.03 -36.34
N GLY A 614 -27.62 10.29 -36.73
CA GLY A 614 -28.80 11.08 -36.42
C GLY A 614 -28.83 11.69 -35.01
N MET A 615 -27.69 11.69 -34.30
CA MET A 615 -27.55 12.34 -33.00
C MET A 615 -26.89 13.71 -33.16
N ASP A 616 -27.46 14.75 -32.54
CA ASP A 616 -26.82 16.08 -32.42
C ASP A 616 -25.79 16.12 -31.28
N GLY A 617 -25.82 15.11 -30.42
CA GLY A 617 -24.92 14.91 -29.29
C GLY A 617 -25.45 13.82 -28.37
N PHE A 618 -24.59 13.34 -27.52
CA PHE A 618 -24.94 12.31 -26.53
C PHE A 618 -24.09 12.44 -25.26
N LEU A 619 -24.51 11.73 -24.22
CA LEU A 619 -23.68 11.35 -23.07
C LEU A 619 -23.85 9.86 -22.81
N ILE A 620 -22.94 9.28 -22.02
CA ILE A 620 -23.13 7.96 -21.46
C ILE A 620 -23.50 8.06 -19.99
N ALA A 621 -24.32 7.14 -19.53
CA ALA A 621 -24.67 6.98 -18.13
C ALA A 621 -24.58 5.51 -17.72
N VAL A 622 -24.19 5.28 -16.47
CA VAL A 622 -24.06 3.98 -15.84
C VAL A 622 -25.27 3.76 -14.95
N PHE A 623 -25.87 2.59 -15.02
CA PHE A 623 -26.96 2.13 -14.18
C PHE A 623 -26.61 0.77 -13.55
N GLU A 624 -27.32 0.40 -12.49
CA GLU A 624 -27.28 -0.97 -11.98
C GLU A 624 -27.80 -1.96 -13.03
N LYS A 625 -27.24 -3.17 -13.01
CA LYS A 625 -27.66 -4.26 -13.90
C LYS A 625 -29.14 -4.57 -13.76
N GLY A 626 -29.82 -4.74 -14.88
CA GLY A 626 -31.27 -5.00 -14.91
C GLY A 626 -32.13 -3.78 -14.68
N CYS A 627 -31.56 -2.59 -14.64
CA CYS A 627 -32.32 -1.36 -14.55
C CYS A 627 -33.03 -1.07 -15.87
N GLU A 628 -34.38 -1.17 -15.88
CA GLU A 628 -35.18 -0.71 -17.01
C GLU A 628 -35.45 0.80 -16.87
N ILE A 629 -35.01 1.60 -17.85
CA ILE A 629 -35.24 3.03 -17.84
C ILE A 629 -36.70 3.31 -18.18
N THR A 630 -37.44 3.81 -17.20
CA THR A 630 -38.86 4.15 -17.33
C THR A 630 -39.10 5.67 -17.46
N ASP A 631 -38.12 6.50 -17.04
CA ASP A 631 -38.17 7.94 -17.18
C ASP A 631 -37.65 8.31 -18.57
N PRO A 632 -38.46 8.97 -19.42
CA PRO A 632 -38.02 9.41 -20.76
C PRO A 632 -37.13 10.66 -20.72
N THR A 633 -36.84 11.20 -19.55
CA THR A 633 -36.03 12.40 -19.39
C THR A 633 -34.55 12.08 -19.18
N ARG A 634 -33.67 13.04 -19.48
CA ARG A 634 -32.23 12.96 -19.21
C ARG A 634 -31.91 12.75 -17.71
N TRP A 635 -32.78 13.18 -16.83
CA TRP A 635 -32.56 13.26 -15.39
C TRP A 635 -33.10 12.05 -14.62
N ASP A 636 -32.85 10.85 -15.13
CA ASP A 636 -33.22 9.64 -14.37
C ASP A 636 -32.46 9.61 -13.03
N PRO A 637 -33.18 9.55 -11.88
CA PRO A 637 -32.56 9.59 -10.57
C PRO A 637 -31.74 8.33 -10.22
N ARG A 638 -31.82 7.28 -11.05
CA ARG A 638 -31.07 6.02 -10.87
C ARG A 638 -29.71 6.01 -11.59
N VAL A 639 -29.36 7.11 -12.25
CA VAL A 639 -28.03 7.27 -12.86
C VAL A 639 -26.98 7.24 -11.75
N LEU A 640 -26.10 6.26 -11.78
CA LEU A 640 -25.00 6.11 -10.83
C LEU A 640 -23.84 7.06 -11.20
N LYS A 641 -23.56 7.16 -12.50
CA LYS A 641 -22.51 8.04 -13.05
C LYS A 641 -22.87 8.46 -14.46
N GLN A 642 -22.45 9.66 -14.88
CA GLN A 642 -22.61 10.11 -16.26
C GLN A 642 -21.37 10.84 -16.75
N SER A 643 -21.10 10.78 -18.06
CA SER A 643 -20.04 11.51 -18.73
C SER A 643 -20.39 13.00 -18.90
N ALA A 644 -19.40 13.76 -19.38
CA ALA A 644 -19.67 15.04 -20.04
C ALA A 644 -20.54 14.84 -21.30
N ASP A 645 -21.08 15.95 -21.81
CA ASP A 645 -21.83 15.95 -23.06
C ASP A 645 -20.85 15.91 -24.25
N PHE A 646 -21.04 15.00 -25.18
CA PHE A 646 -20.28 14.92 -26.45
C PHE A 646 -21.09 15.57 -27.55
N LYS A 647 -20.65 16.72 -28.09
CA LYS A 647 -21.33 17.53 -29.12
C LYS A 647 -20.36 18.20 -30.09
N GLY A 648 -20.82 18.61 -31.25
CA GLY A 648 -20.07 19.44 -32.18
C GLY A 648 -18.68 18.91 -32.49
N GLU A 649 -17.62 19.57 -32.01
CA GLU A 649 -16.24 19.20 -32.28
C GLU A 649 -15.86 17.85 -31.67
N ASP A 650 -16.44 17.48 -30.53
CA ASP A 650 -16.20 16.17 -29.91
C ASP A 650 -16.70 15.05 -30.84
N LEU A 651 -17.90 15.18 -31.39
CA LEU A 651 -18.42 14.20 -32.36
C LEU A 651 -17.57 14.14 -33.64
N ALA A 652 -17.04 15.26 -34.08
CA ALA A 652 -16.17 15.31 -35.24
C ALA A 652 -14.81 14.63 -35.01
N ALA A 653 -14.32 14.61 -33.79
CA ALA A 653 -13.09 13.90 -33.42
C ALA A 653 -13.23 12.37 -33.55
N GLY A 654 -14.47 11.84 -33.43
CA GLY A 654 -14.77 10.42 -33.56
C GLY A 654 -14.38 9.55 -32.37
N PHE A 655 -13.85 10.15 -31.30
CA PHE A 655 -13.53 9.44 -30.07
C PHE A 655 -13.46 10.38 -28.85
N ALA A 656 -13.55 9.79 -27.67
CA ALA A 656 -13.27 10.45 -26.41
C ALA A 656 -12.51 9.52 -25.46
N ASP A 657 -11.64 10.09 -24.67
CA ASP A 657 -10.89 9.42 -23.61
C ASP A 657 -11.65 9.53 -22.28
N LEU A 658 -11.96 8.40 -21.71
CA LEU A 658 -12.73 8.27 -20.47
C LEU A 658 -11.87 7.78 -19.29
N SER A 659 -10.56 7.99 -19.32
CA SER A 659 -9.67 7.59 -18.22
C SER A 659 -10.05 8.24 -16.87
N GLY A 660 -10.74 9.39 -16.90
CA GLY A 660 -11.30 10.07 -15.73
C GLY A 660 -12.75 9.71 -15.40
N PHE A 661 -13.37 8.76 -16.14
CA PHE A 661 -14.77 8.38 -15.97
C PHE A 661 -14.94 7.14 -15.09
#